data_6a1ebc0498f426990bf8c0fc297cf078
#
_entry.id   6a1ebc0498f426990bf8c0fc297cf078
#
_cell.length_a   1.000
_cell.length_b   1.000
_cell.length_c   1.000
_cell.angle_alpha   90.00
_cell.angle_beta   90.00
_cell.angle_gamma   90.00
#
_symmetry.space_group_name_H-M   'P 1'
#
loop_
_entity.id
_entity.type
_entity.pdbx_description
1 polymer ?
#
loop_
_entity_poly.entity_id
_entity_poly.type
_entity_poly.pdbx_seq_one_letter_code
_entity_poly.pdbx_strand_id
1 'polypeptide(L)'
;MNMAQLQLKQSAYIKKVNGTGSLRHHLLDMGLTKGTEVTLQKIAPMGDPIQIEVRGYELTLRLAEAALIEIENIHQRQLVDKVEPVRYEPVPHPGMGELGQAESYEAHAKAPVLPKGKKITFALAGNQNCGKTTLFNQLTGANQHVGNFPGVTVDRKDGTIRNHPEAVVTDLPGIYSLSPYSSEEIVTREFLLQEKPTGIINIVDASNLERNLCLTMQLMELNIPMVLALNMMDEVRSNGGSIRINMLEKMLGIPVVPISAAKNEGIDELVSHAIHVARYGEVPTRIDFCPDNEGQGESLGAVHRCIHAVAHMVEMEANNADLPVRFCATKLIEKDAPIEKQLDLPAEKQEAFEHLVSILETETGLDREEAIADMRFNFIESLCKKTVVHPHESKEHKRSVQIDRLLTGKYTAIPCFLAIMAVVFLMTFNLLGAWLSDLMEIGVDGVINLIDAGLTAWQINPVVHAMVVEGVCNGIGSVISFLPTIVTLFLFLSIMEDSGYMARVAFVMDKLLRKIGLSGRSFVPMLIGFGCSVPAIMSTRTLSSERDRKMTILLTPFMSCSAKLPIYTLLIAAFFPRGYQAVVMLGLYLLGIICAIGYALILQETVFKGEPVPFVMELPNYRIPSAKSVVRLIWDKAKGFVQKAFTIIFVASVLIWFLENFDIRLNLAASTEDSMLALLGSVVAPIFSPLGFGDWRISTALITGFAAKESVVSTLTVLLGGNADQVNNLFTPFTAMIFLIFTLLYTPCVAAISTIRNEMGGRGAAVAVVVIQCAIAWCIAFLVYQLGTLAGLA
;
A
#
# COMPACT_ATOMS: atom_id res chain seq x y z
N MET A 1 -35.51 1.33 6.20
CA MET A 1 -34.49 1.17 7.23
C MET A 1 -33.14 1.12 6.51
N ASN A 2 -32.02 1.59 7.11
CA ASN A 2 -30.71 1.52 6.44
C ASN A 2 -29.81 0.43 7.03
N MET A 3 -28.83 0.00 6.28
CA MET A 3 -27.92 -1.09 6.66
C MET A 3 -27.13 -0.78 7.95
N ALA A 4 -26.84 0.50 8.25
CA ALA A 4 -26.16 0.88 9.50
C ALA A 4 -26.92 0.52 10.78
N GLN A 5 -28.21 0.18 10.66
CA GLN A 5 -29.09 -0.20 11.78
C GLN A 5 -29.20 -1.72 11.98
N LEU A 6 -28.57 -2.53 11.11
CA LEU A 6 -28.53 -4.00 11.26
C LEU A 6 -27.79 -4.39 12.56
N GLN A 7 -28.29 -5.42 13.21
CA GLN A 7 -27.64 -6.01 14.38
C GLN A 7 -26.73 -7.16 13.96
N LEU A 8 -25.79 -7.50 14.82
CA LEU A 8 -24.83 -8.57 14.58
C LEU A 8 -25.55 -9.91 14.25
N LYS A 9 -25.16 -10.56 13.16
CA LYS A 9 -25.75 -11.79 12.62
C LYS A 9 -27.18 -11.68 12.07
N GLN A 10 -27.68 -10.48 11.87
CA GLN A 10 -28.92 -10.27 11.12
C GLN A 10 -28.60 -10.19 9.63
N SER A 11 -29.52 -10.73 8.83
CA SER A 11 -29.54 -10.64 7.37
C SER A 11 -30.70 -9.74 6.92
N ALA A 12 -30.51 -9.09 5.78
CA ALA A 12 -31.55 -8.29 5.14
C ALA A 12 -31.32 -8.28 3.63
N TYR A 13 -32.35 -7.93 2.87
CA TYR A 13 -32.20 -7.72 1.42
C TYR A 13 -32.00 -6.22 1.13
N ILE A 14 -31.13 -5.93 0.18
CA ILE A 14 -30.93 -4.56 -0.30
C ILE A 14 -32.16 -4.14 -1.09
N LYS A 15 -32.74 -3.00 -0.69
CA LYS A 15 -33.85 -2.37 -1.40
C LYS A 15 -33.36 -1.37 -2.41
N LYS A 16 -32.37 -0.54 -2.03
CA LYS A 16 -31.80 0.50 -2.89
C LYS A 16 -30.46 0.99 -2.34
N VAL A 17 -29.54 1.33 -3.23
CA VAL A 17 -28.28 2.02 -2.91
C VAL A 17 -28.44 3.50 -3.28
N ASN A 18 -28.46 4.36 -2.27
CA ASN A 18 -28.57 5.80 -2.43
C ASN A 18 -27.19 6.46 -2.61
N GLY A 19 -27.19 7.74 -2.92
CA GLY A 19 -25.96 8.51 -3.18
C GLY A 19 -25.76 8.77 -4.66
N THR A 20 -24.66 9.44 -4.99
CA THR A 20 -24.30 9.81 -6.38
C THR A 20 -22.79 9.76 -6.52
N GLY A 21 -22.29 9.63 -7.76
CA GLY A 21 -20.88 9.68 -8.09
C GLY A 21 -20.12 8.41 -7.79
N SER A 22 -18.78 8.52 -7.74
CA SER A 22 -17.85 7.39 -7.73
C SER A 22 -18.04 6.40 -6.57
N LEU A 23 -18.47 6.86 -5.40
CA LEU A 23 -18.73 5.98 -4.25
C LEU A 23 -19.90 5.02 -4.53
N ARG A 24 -21.00 5.54 -5.10
CA ARG A 24 -22.16 4.71 -5.44
C ARG A 24 -21.81 3.66 -6.49
N HIS A 25 -21.09 4.06 -7.55
CA HIS A 25 -20.59 3.12 -8.55
C HIS A 25 -19.74 2.03 -7.92
N HIS A 26 -18.83 2.41 -7.03
CA HIS A 26 -17.98 1.45 -6.36
C HIS A 26 -18.77 0.45 -5.50
N LEU A 27 -19.80 0.89 -4.78
CA LEU A 27 -20.69 0.01 -4.02
C LEU A 27 -21.46 -0.96 -4.93
N LEU A 28 -21.94 -0.49 -6.09
CA LEU A 28 -22.61 -1.33 -7.08
C LEU A 28 -21.63 -2.34 -7.72
N ASP A 29 -20.44 -1.91 -8.09
CA ASP A 29 -19.36 -2.78 -8.62
C ASP A 29 -18.93 -3.86 -7.61
N MET A 30 -19.13 -3.60 -6.30
CA MET A 30 -18.97 -4.59 -5.24
C MET A 30 -20.19 -5.51 -5.06
N GLY A 31 -21.17 -5.50 -5.95
CA GLY A 31 -22.32 -6.39 -5.90
C GLY A 31 -23.41 -6.05 -4.90
N LEU A 32 -23.40 -4.84 -4.38
CA LEU A 32 -24.47 -4.33 -3.52
C LEU A 32 -25.64 -3.84 -4.39
N THR A 33 -26.33 -4.79 -5.04
CA THR A 33 -27.46 -4.51 -5.93
C THR A 33 -28.80 -4.85 -5.26
N LYS A 34 -29.89 -4.33 -5.79
CA LYS A 34 -31.25 -4.59 -5.28
C LYS A 34 -31.54 -6.10 -5.20
N GLY A 35 -32.15 -6.54 -4.12
CA GLY A 35 -32.48 -7.96 -3.90
C GLY A 35 -31.32 -8.81 -3.40
N THR A 36 -30.09 -8.28 -3.32
CA THR A 36 -28.95 -9.01 -2.75
C THR A 36 -29.09 -9.15 -1.24
N GLU A 37 -28.94 -10.35 -0.73
CA GLU A 37 -28.90 -10.61 0.72
C GLU A 37 -27.55 -10.17 1.29
N VAL A 38 -27.63 -9.43 2.40
CA VAL A 38 -26.46 -8.98 3.17
C VAL A 38 -26.59 -9.39 4.62
N THR A 39 -25.52 -9.84 5.23
CA THR A 39 -25.48 -10.27 6.64
C THR A 39 -24.43 -9.48 7.40
N LEU A 40 -24.77 -8.89 8.52
CA LEU A 40 -23.80 -8.20 9.39
C LEU A 40 -22.98 -9.24 10.18
N GLN A 41 -21.70 -9.40 9.80
CA GLN A 41 -20.81 -10.39 10.42
C GLN A 41 -20.07 -9.82 11.64
N LYS A 42 -19.62 -8.56 11.56
CA LYS A 42 -18.72 -7.99 12.55
C LYS A 42 -18.83 -6.47 12.64
N ILE A 43 -18.52 -5.96 13.80
CA ILE A 43 -18.42 -4.51 14.05
C ILE A 43 -17.05 -4.25 14.64
N ALA A 44 -16.31 -3.26 14.13
CA ALA A 44 -15.02 -2.86 14.67
C ALA A 44 -15.14 -2.50 16.18
N PRO A 45 -14.07 -2.64 16.99
CA PRO A 45 -14.10 -2.42 18.42
C PRO A 45 -14.68 -1.06 18.85
N MET A 46 -14.52 -0.05 18.02
CA MET A 46 -15.05 1.31 18.26
C MET A 46 -16.44 1.54 17.67
N GLY A 47 -17.10 0.50 17.15
CA GLY A 47 -18.43 0.56 16.53
C GLY A 47 -18.46 0.93 15.06
N ASP A 48 -17.32 1.23 14.42
CA ASP A 48 -17.16 1.64 13.04
C ASP A 48 -15.71 1.41 12.62
N PRO A 49 -15.44 0.79 11.44
CA PRO A 49 -16.36 0.30 10.41
C PRO A 49 -17.09 -1.01 10.77
N ILE A 50 -18.02 -1.43 9.89
CA ILE A 50 -18.73 -2.70 9.97
C ILE A 50 -18.25 -3.65 8.87
N GLN A 51 -18.34 -4.95 9.12
CA GLN A 51 -18.05 -6.00 8.13
C GLN A 51 -19.34 -6.76 7.84
N ILE A 52 -19.70 -6.79 6.58
CA ILE A 52 -20.87 -7.49 6.05
C ILE A 52 -20.43 -8.64 5.16
N GLU A 53 -21.23 -9.67 5.09
CA GLU A 53 -21.14 -10.72 4.06
C GLU A 53 -22.15 -10.42 2.97
N VAL A 54 -21.68 -10.43 1.74
CA VAL A 54 -22.47 -10.23 0.51
C VAL A 54 -22.01 -11.21 -0.55
N ARG A 55 -22.90 -11.92 -1.22
CA ARG A 55 -22.57 -12.87 -2.30
C ARG A 55 -21.42 -13.83 -1.95
N GLY A 56 -21.33 -14.28 -0.67
CA GLY A 56 -20.32 -15.24 -0.22
C GLY A 56 -18.95 -14.67 0.10
N TYR A 57 -18.75 -13.35 0.06
CA TYR A 57 -17.51 -12.72 0.50
C TYR A 57 -17.74 -11.64 1.55
N GLU A 58 -16.70 -11.28 2.28
CA GLU A 58 -16.75 -10.29 3.36
C GLU A 58 -16.31 -8.91 2.87
N LEU A 59 -17.14 -7.91 3.09
CA LEU A 59 -16.91 -6.52 2.72
C LEU A 59 -16.94 -5.62 3.95
N THR A 60 -15.97 -4.72 4.08
CA THR A 60 -15.93 -3.74 5.17
C THR A 60 -16.43 -2.40 4.67
N LEU A 61 -17.38 -1.81 5.40
CA LEU A 61 -17.98 -0.52 5.10
C LEU A 61 -17.95 0.37 6.35
N ARG A 62 -17.80 1.66 6.16
CA ARG A 62 -18.08 2.64 7.22
C ARG A 62 -19.58 2.76 7.48
N LEU A 63 -19.96 3.13 8.69
CA LEU A 63 -21.38 3.37 9.01
C LEU A 63 -22.01 4.44 8.13
N ALA A 64 -21.23 5.45 7.73
CA ALA A 64 -21.69 6.49 6.81
C ALA A 64 -22.03 5.92 5.41
N GLU A 65 -21.21 4.99 4.91
CA GLU A 65 -21.42 4.29 3.64
C GLU A 65 -22.58 3.31 3.75
N ALA A 66 -22.65 2.55 4.84
CA ALA A 66 -23.78 1.64 5.13
C ALA A 66 -25.12 2.37 5.30
N ALA A 67 -25.10 3.63 5.74
CA ALA A 67 -26.31 4.44 5.86
C ALA A 67 -26.93 4.82 4.50
N LEU A 68 -26.15 4.78 3.41
CA LEU A 68 -26.63 5.00 2.04
C LEU A 68 -27.41 3.82 1.49
N ILE A 69 -27.30 2.64 2.11
CA ILE A 69 -27.91 1.40 1.62
C ILE A 69 -29.22 1.16 2.39
N GLU A 70 -30.34 1.26 1.69
CA GLU A 70 -31.64 0.91 2.21
C GLU A 70 -31.84 -0.59 2.17
N ILE A 71 -32.40 -1.14 3.25
CA ILE A 71 -32.66 -2.58 3.41
C ILE A 71 -34.11 -2.87 3.75
N GLU A 72 -34.54 -4.07 3.42
CA GLU A 72 -35.89 -4.60 3.72
C GLU A 72 -35.79 -6.07 4.16
N ASN A 73 -36.92 -6.62 4.68
CA ASN A 73 -37.03 -8.02 5.07
C ASN A 73 -35.93 -8.52 6.01
N ILE A 74 -35.72 -7.81 7.15
CA ILE A 74 -34.74 -8.19 8.15
C ILE A 74 -35.12 -9.52 8.78
N HIS A 75 -34.21 -10.47 8.79
CA HIS A 75 -34.36 -11.79 9.38
C HIS A 75 -33.08 -12.26 10.06
N GLN A 76 -33.18 -13.28 10.90
CA GLN A 76 -31.99 -13.96 11.40
C GLN A 76 -31.51 -14.94 10.34
N ARG A 77 -30.19 -14.98 10.10
CA ARG A 77 -29.59 -15.92 9.15
C ARG A 77 -30.09 -17.34 9.46
N GLN A 78 -30.89 -17.92 8.58
CA GLN A 78 -31.16 -19.35 8.60
C GLN A 78 -29.92 -20.04 8.07
N LEU A 79 -29.26 -20.86 8.89
CA LEU A 79 -28.25 -21.79 8.40
C LEU A 79 -28.98 -22.75 7.45
N VAL A 80 -28.84 -22.49 6.16
CA VAL A 80 -29.37 -23.41 5.14
C VAL A 80 -28.69 -24.76 5.38
N ASP A 81 -29.48 -25.78 5.62
CA ASP A 81 -29.01 -27.16 5.81
C ASP A 81 -28.11 -27.54 4.62
N LYS A 82 -26.97 -28.11 4.96
CA LYS A 82 -25.89 -28.49 4.05
C LYS A 82 -26.44 -29.22 2.84
N VAL A 83 -26.46 -28.60 1.68
CA VAL A 83 -26.55 -29.31 0.41
C VAL A 83 -25.32 -30.22 0.35
N GLU A 84 -25.53 -31.55 0.27
CA GLU A 84 -24.40 -32.46 0.10
C GLU A 84 -23.64 -32.10 -1.17
N PRO A 85 -22.32 -31.86 -1.07
CA PRO A 85 -21.53 -31.50 -2.22
C PRO A 85 -21.55 -32.65 -3.22
N VAL A 86 -22.03 -32.37 -4.42
CA VAL A 86 -21.87 -33.30 -5.53
C VAL A 86 -20.37 -33.44 -5.78
N ARG A 87 -19.80 -34.59 -5.46
CA ARG A 87 -18.39 -34.88 -5.77
C ARG A 87 -18.24 -34.95 -7.27
N TYR A 88 -17.63 -33.93 -7.84
CA TYR A 88 -17.17 -33.93 -9.23
C TYR A 88 -15.75 -34.51 -9.28
N GLU A 89 -15.53 -35.52 -10.12
CA GLU A 89 -14.15 -35.87 -10.49
C GLU A 89 -13.58 -34.74 -11.34
N PRO A 90 -12.38 -34.25 -11.03
CA PRO A 90 -11.75 -33.21 -11.86
C PRO A 90 -11.51 -33.75 -13.26
N VAL A 91 -12.18 -33.18 -14.22
CA VAL A 91 -11.91 -33.47 -15.64
C VAL A 91 -10.62 -32.75 -15.99
N PRO A 92 -9.60 -33.42 -16.58
CA PRO A 92 -8.40 -32.76 -17.03
C PRO A 92 -8.76 -31.59 -17.97
N HIS A 93 -8.06 -30.45 -17.83
CA HIS A 93 -8.21 -29.37 -18.78
C HIS A 93 -7.78 -29.87 -20.17
N PRO A 94 -8.59 -29.73 -21.19
CA PRO A 94 -8.20 -30.13 -22.54
C PRO A 94 -7.13 -29.15 -23.02
N GLY A 95 -5.87 -29.47 -22.97
CA GLY A 95 -4.79 -28.60 -23.40
C GLY A 95 -5.01 -28.02 -24.82
N MET A 96 -4.17 -27.12 -25.28
CA MET A 96 -4.20 -26.62 -26.65
C MET A 96 -3.96 -27.78 -27.62
N GLY A 97 -5.02 -28.29 -28.25
CA GLY A 97 -4.96 -29.38 -29.21
C GLY A 97 -5.65 -30.67 -28.81
N GLU A 98 -6.37 -30.74 -27.70
CA GLU A 98 -7.24 -31.84 -27.36
C GLU A 98 -8.65 -31.70 -27.94
N LEU A 99 -9.29 -32.86 -28.21
CA LEU A 99 -10.60 -33.02 -28.88
C LEU A 99 -11.67 -32.07 -28.30
N GLY A 100 -12.12 -31.13 -29.09
CA GLY A 100 -13.17 -30.17 -28.81
C GLY A 100 -12.70 -28.71 -28.87
N GLN A 101 -11.45 -28.42 -28.50
CA GLN A 101 -10.85 -27.09 -28.73
C GLN A 101 -10.00 -27.05 -30.03
N ALA A 102 -9.38 -28.14 -30.42
CA ALA A 102 -8.64 -28.23 -31.69
C ALA A 102 -9.52 -27.86 -32.90
N GLU A 103 -10.78 -28.27 -32.89
CA GLU A 103 -11.71 -27.90 -33.96
C GLU A 103 -12.09 -26.42 -33.94
N SER A 104 -12.18 -25.77 -32.76
CA SER A 104 -12.46 -24.34 -32.67
C SER A 104 -11.23 -23.49 -32.98
N TYR A 105 -10.04 -23.91 -32.60
CA TYR A 105 -8.79 -23.21 -32.91
C TYR A 105 -8.35 -23.43 -34.36
N GLU A 106 -8.52 -24.64 -34.94
CA GLU A 106 -8.23 -24.91 -36.34
C GLU A 106 -9.24 -24.29 -37.31
N ALA A 107 -10.53 -24.27 -36.96
CA ALA A 107 -11.57 -23.62 -37.75
C ALA A 107 -11.40 -22.11 -37.88
N HIS A 108 -10.67 -21.48 -36.94
CA HIS A 108 -10.37 -20.06 -36.93
C HIS A 108 -8.93 -19.76 -37.35
N ALA A 109 -8.22 -20.69 -38.02
CA ALA A 109 -6.86 -20.51 -38.53
C ALA A 109 -6.78 -19.38 -39.57
N LYS A 110 -7.11 -18.16 -39.16
CA LYS A 110 -6.73 -16.93 -39.81
C LYS A 110 -5.20 -16.82 -39.77
N ALA A 111 -4.61 -16.24 -40.81
CA ALA A 111 -3.20 -15.95 -40.80
C ALA A 111 -2.86 -15.15 -39.49
N PRO A 112 -1.71 -15.45 -38.85
CA PRO A 112 -1.37 -14.76 -37.62
C PRO A 112 -1.33 -13.25 -37.85
N VAL A 113 -2.04 -12.48 -37.02
CA VAL A 113 -2.09 -11.02 -37.09
C VAL A 113 -0.71 -10.42 -36.73
N LEU A 114 0.04 -11.11 -35.85
CA LEU A 114 1.40 -10.75 -35.49
C LEU A 114 2.41 -11.73 -36.07
N PRO A 115 3.32 -11.28 -36.94
CA PRO A 115 4.37 -12.16 -37.49
C PRO A 115 5.31 -12.63 -36.36
N LYS A 116 5.89 -13.84 -36.56
CA LYS A 116 6.88 -14.39 -35.64
C LYS A 116 8.04 -13.39 -35.43
N GLY A 117 8.40 -13.12 -34.18
CA GLY A 117 9.50 -12.21 -33.82
C GLY A 117 9.07 -10.76 -33.52
N LYS A 118 7.81 -10.38 -33.71
CA LYS A 118 7.31 -9.09 -33.25
C LYS A 118 7.11 -9.12 -31.74
N LYS A 119 7.44 -8.02 -31.06
CA LYS A 119 7.28 -7.89 -29.61
C LYS A 119 5.81 -7.97 -29.22
N ILE A 120 5.51 -8.83 -28.25
CA ILE A 120 4.19 -9.03 -27.67
C ILE A 120 4.18 -8.35 -26.31
N THR A 121 3.17 -7.53 -26.02
CA THR A 121 3.01 -6.84 -24.74
C THR A 121 1.76 -7.33 -24.04
N PHE A 122 1.92 -7.80 -22.79
CA PHE A 122 0.81 -8.23 -21.96
C PHE A 122 0.56 -7.28 -20.81
N ALA A 123 -0.70 -6.99 -20.53
CA ALA A 123 -1.15 -6.39 -19.29
C ALA A 123 -1.57 -7.48 -18.30
N LEU A 124 -0.97 -7.52 -17.12
CA LEU A 124 -1.39 -8.41 -16.04
C LEU A 124 -2.41 -7.66 -15.18
N ALA A 125 -3.68 -7.98 -15.31
CA ALA A 125 -4.79 -7.34 -14.63
C ALA A 125 -5.51 -8.31 -13.69
N GLY A 126 -6.06 -7.81 -12.59
CA GLY A 126 -6.81 -8.61 -11.62
C GLY A 126 -7.07 -7.87 -10.32
N ASN A 127 -7.94 -8.45 -9.50
CA ASN A 127 -8.34 -7.86 -8.22
C ASN A 127 -7.17 -7.79 -7.23
N GLN A 128 -7.35 -7.01 -6.17
CA GLN A 128 -6.41 -7.05 -5.05
C GLN A 128 -6.42 -8.45 -4.41
N ASN A 129 -5.27 -8.92 -3.97
CA ASN A 129 -5.07 -10.24 -3.32
C ASN A 129 -5.33 -11.49 -4.19
N CYS A 130 -5.59 -11.38 -5.49
CA CYS A 130 -5.74 -12.54 -6.38
C CYS A 130 -4.43 -13.29 -6.70
N GLY A 131 -3.27 -12.82 -6.18
CA GLY A 131 -1.96 -13.42 -6.42
C GLY A 131 -1.19 -12.85 -7.61
N LYS A 132 -1.55 -11.67 -8.10
CA LYS A 132 -0.97 -11.00 -9.27
C LYS A 132 0.56 -10.86 -9.20
N THR A 133 1.08 -10.27 -8.12
CA THR A 133 2.52 -10.10 -7.92
C THR A 133 3.27 -11.43 -7.85
N THR A 134 2.65 -12.48 -7.29
CA THR A 134 3.22 -13.82 -7.26
C THR A 134 3.33 -14.37 -8.68
N LEU A 135 2.27 -14.25 -9.49
CA LEU A 135 2.27 -14.68 -10.89
C LEU A 135 3.30 -13.89 -11.70
N PHE A 136 3.35 -12.57 -11.57
CA PHE A 136 4.33 -11.73 -12.24
C PHE A 136 5.77 -12.16 -11.96
N ASN A 137 6.07 -12.48 -10.70
CA ASN A 137 7.38 -12.97 -10.29
C ASN A 137 7.70 -14.36 -10.87
N GLN A 138 6.71 -15.23 -11.04
CA GLN A 138 6.90 -16.54 -11.69
C GLN A 138 7.13 -16.37 -13.18
N LEU A 139 6.41 -15.48 -13.84
CA LEU A 139 6.54 -15.21 -15.27
C LEU A 139 7.91 -14.59 -15.62
N THR A 140 8.38 -13.61 -14.83
CA THR A 140 9.52 -12.75 -15.20
C THR A 140 10.83 -13.13 -14.50
N GLY A 141 10.78 -13.71 -13.32
CA GLY A 141 11.98 -14.04 -12.54
C GLY A 141 12.77 -12.81 -12.10
N ALA A 142 14.07 -12.76 -12.49
CA ALA A 142 14.95 -11.65 -12.17
C ALA A 142 14.93 -10.50 -13.21
N ASN A 143 14.26 -10.70 -14.34
CA ASN A 143 14.23 -9.75 -15.45
C ASN A 143 13.08 -8.75 -15.30
N GLN A 144 13.20 -7.85 -14.30
CA GLN A 144 12.18 -6.85 -14.00
C GLN A 144 12.77 -5.45 -14.05
N HIS A 145 12.01 -4.52 -14.62
CA HIS A 145 12.26 -3.09 -14.56
C HIS A 145 11.19 -2.44 -13.69
N VAL A 146 11.60 -1.62 -12.73
CA VAL A 146 10.69 -0.89 -11.84
C VAL A 146 10.79 0.59 -12.15
N GLY A 147 9.66 1.21 -12.41
CA GLY A 147 9.52 2.65 -12.64
C GLY A 147 8.19 3.14 -12.08
N ASN A 148 7.75 4.31 -12.45
CA ASN A 148 6.41 4.80 -12.13
C ASN A 148 5.60 4.94 -13.42
N PHE A 149 4.28 4.79 -13.33
CA PHE A 149 3.41 5.17 -14.44
C PHE A 149 3.51 6.68 -14.70
N PRO A 150 3.41 7.12 -15.96
CA PRO A 150 3.52 8.54 -16.30
C PRO A 150 2.53 9.41 -15.52
N GLY A 151 3.02 10.50 -14.92
CA GLY A 151 2.19 11.50 -14.24
C GLY A 151 1.66 11.12 -12.87
N VAL A 152 1.91 9.92 -12.38
CA VAL A 152 1.44 9.41 -11.09
C VAL A 152 2.55 8.72 -10.31
N THR A 153 2.32 8.52 -9.01
CA THR A 153 3.28 7.87 -8.11
C THR A 153 3.02 6.38 -7.91
N VAL A 154 2.28 5.77 -8.82
CA VAL A 154 2.00 4.33 -8.83
C VAL A 154 3.17 3.61 -9.50
N ASP A 155 3.70 2.58 -8.84
CA ASP A 155 4.82 1.80 -9.35
C ASP A 155 4.43 1.01 -10.60
N ARG A 156 5.21 1.13 -11.67
CA ARG A 156 5.14 0.33 -12.89
C ARG A 156 6.22 -0.73 -12.85
N LYS A 157 5.84 -1.98 -13.07
CA LYS A 157 6.77 -3.11 -13.17
C LYS A 157 6.60 -3.79 -14.51
N ASP A 158 7.64 -3.73 -15.32
CA ASP A 158 7.72 -4.42 -16.59
C ASP A 158 8.72 -5.57 -16.50
N GLY A 159 8.42 -6.68 -17.15
CA GLY A 159 9.34 -7.82 -17.17
C GLY A 159 9.19 -8.68 -18.41
N THR A 160 10.30 -9.24 -18.87
CA THR A 160 10.30 -10.21 -19.97
C THR A 160 9.89 -11.57 -19.44
N ILE A 161 8.98 -12.25 -20.14
CA ILE A 161 8.54 -13.60 -19.78
C ILE A 161 9.69 -14.58 -19.98
N ARG A 162 9.90 -15.48 -19.02
CA ARG A 162 10.94 -16.52 -19.10
C ARG A 162 10.73 -17.39 -20.35
N ASN A 163 11.82 -17.74 -21.00
CA ASN A 163 11.85 -18.54 -22.24
C ASN A 163 11.15 -17.90 -23.45
N HIS A 164 10.57 -16.70 -23.30
CA HIS A 164 9.88 -15.96 -24.35
C HIS A 164 10.37 -14.51 -24.41
N PRO A 165 11.58 -14.25 -24.96
CA PRO A 165 12.18 -12.91 -24.98
C PRO A 165 11.37 -11.90 -25.81
N GLU A 166 10.52 -12.37 -26.71
CA GLU A 166 9.61 -11.55 -27.49
C GLU A 166 8.41 -11.04 -26.68
N ALA A 167 8.11 -11.64 -25.52
CA ALA A 167 6.94 -11.33 -24.70
C ALA A 167 7.33 -10.55 -23.45
N VAL A 168 6.71 -9.39 -23.26
CA VAL A 168 6.87 -8.51 -22.09
C VAL A 168 5.54 -8.41 -21.38
N VAL A 169 5.56 -8.50 -20.06
CA VAL A 169 4.39 -8.34 -19.22
C VAL A 169 4.55 -7.12 -18.30
N THR A 170 3.50 -6.29 -18.21
CA THR A 170 3.39 -5.15 -17.30
C THR A 170 2.46 -5.53 -16.15
N ASP A 171 2.94 -5.43 -14.91
CA ASP A 171 2.13 -5.63 -13.70
C ASP A 171 1.30 -4.37 -13.45
N LEU A 172 -0.02 -4.46 -13.63
CA LEU A 172 -0.95 -3.37 -13.35
C LEU A 172 -1.36 -3.37 -11.87
N PRO A 173 -1.74 -2.24 -11.30
CA PRO A 173 -2.31 -2.17 -9.95
C PRO A 173 -3.50 -3.12 -9.77
N GLY A 174 -3.71 -3.61 -8.54
CA GLY A 174 -4.89 -4.41 -8.22
C GLY A 174 -6.14 -3.56 -8.12
N ILE A 175 -7.13 -3.81 -8.96
CA ILE A 175 -8.36 -3.03 -9.05
C ILE A 175 -9.59 -3.93 -8.96
N TYR A 176 -10.73 -3.36 -8.61
CA TYR A 176 -12.00 -4.07 -8.57
C TYR A 176 -12.89 -3.77 -9.77
N SER A 177 -12.72 -2.60 -10.36
CA SER A 177 -13.45 -2.18 -11.56
C SER A 177 -12.61 -1.22 -12.41
N LEU A 178 -13.06 -0.94 -13.63
CA LEU A 178 -12.48 0.09 -14.49
C LEU A 178 -13.15 1.47 -14.28
N SER A 179 -13.93 1.64 -13.22
CA SER A 179 -14.52 2.94 -12.86
C SER A 179 -13.47 3.83 -12.20
N PRO A 180 -13.42 5.14 -12.50
CA PRO A 180 -12.36 6.05 -12.05
C PRO A 180 -12.56 6.47 -10.59
N TYR A 181 -12.37 5.54 -9.64
CA TYR A 181 -12.57 5.75 -8.22
C TYR A 181 -11.27 6.00 -7.46
N SER A 182 -10.25 5.18 -7.71
CA SER A 182 -8.92 5.30 -7.11
C SER A 182 -7.86 5.62 -8.16
N SER A 183 -6.67 6.07 -7.71
CA SER A 183 -5.54 6.30 -8.61
C SER A 183 -5.09 5.04 -9.34
N GLU A 184 -5.20 3.88 -8.69
CA GLU A 184 -4.87 2.59 -9.29
C GLU A 184 -5.82 2.23 -10.43
N GLU A 185 -7.12 2.47 -10.27
CA GLU A 185 -8.14 2.22 -11.30
C GLU A 185 -7.98 3.16 -12.48
N ILE A 186 -7.71 4.45 -12.22
CA ILE A 186 -7.42 5.43 -13.27
C ILE A 186 -6.21 5.01 -14.09
N VAL A 187 -5.10 4.67 -13.44
CA VAL A 187 -3.84 4.26 -14.10
C VAL A 187 -4.04 2.99 -14.93
N THR A 188 -4.70 1.98 -14.37
CA THR A 188 -4.96 0.74 -15.08
C THR A 188 -5.83 0.97 -16.32
N ARG A 189 -6.88 1.77 -16.19
CA ARG A 189 -7.77 2.13 -17.29
C ARG A 189 -7.04 2.90 -18.38
N GLU A 190 -6.28 3.93 -18.03
CA GLU A 190 -5.48 4.71 -18.99
C GLU A 190 -4.47 3.84 -19.72
N PHE A 191 -3.77 2.94 -19.01
CA PHE A 191 -2.85 2.00 -19.63
C PHE A 191 -3.54 1.12 -20.67
N LEU A 192 -4.68 0.52 -20.33
CA LEU A 192 -5.40 -0.38 -21.23
C LEU A 192 -5.97 0.35 -22.45
N LEU A 193 -6.44 1.59 -22.29
CA LEU A 193 -7.06 2.36 -23.39
C LEU A 193 -6.02 3.05 -24.27
N GLN A 194 -4.90 3.55 -23.71
CA GLN A 194 -3.91 4.35 -24.44
C GLN A 194 -2.75 3.50 -24.96
N GLU A 195 -2.13 2.65 -24.10
CA GLU A 195 -0.99 1.83 -24.53
C GLU A 195 -1.42 0.58 -25.34
N LYS A 196 -2.70 0.18 -25.25
CA LYS A 196 -3.31 -0.93 -26.01
C LYS A 196 -2.41 -2.15 -26.08
N PRO A 197 -2.22 -2.89 -24.97
CA PRO A 197 -1.39 -4.08 -24.96
C PRO A 197 -1.90 -5.11 -25.97
N THR A 198 -1.01 -5.93 -26.53
CA THR A 198 -1.37 -6.99 -27.48
C THR A 198 -2.24 -8.09 -26.87
N GLY A 199 -2.22 -8.21 -25.54
CA GLY A 199 -3.08 -9.14 -24.81
C GLY A 199 -3.18 -8.81 -23.33
N ILE A 200 -4.22 -9.35 -22.70
CA ILE A 200 -4.47 -9.24 -21.26
C ILE A 200 -4.35 -10.62 -20.64
N ILE A 201 -3.55 -10.74 -19.57
CA ILE A 201 -3.59 -11.89 -18.67
C ILE A 201 -4.40 -11.44 -17.46
N ASN A 202 -5.67 -11.87 -17.42
CA ASN A 202 -6.55 -11.56 -16.29
C ASN A 202 -6.42 -12.64 -15.22
N ILE A 203 -5.92 -12.30 -14.04
CA ILE A 203 -5.77 -13.21 -12.92
C ILE A 203 -6.96 -13.09 -11.97
N VAL A 204 -7.58 -14.21 -11.64
CA VAL A 204 -8.79 -14.33 -10.83
C VAL A 204 -8.54 -15.30 -9.69
N ASP A 205 -9.02 -14.98 -8.50
CA ASP A 205 -9.03 -15.88 -7.35
C ASP A 205 -10.18 -16.88 -7.48
N ALA A 206 -9.84 -18.14 -7.69
CA ALA A 206 -10.80 -19.23 -7.84
C ALA A 206 -11.63 -19.50 -6.58
N SER A 207 -11.14 -19.12 -5.41
CA SER A 207 -11.86 -19.26 -4.14
C SER A 207 -12.99 -18.22 -3.97
N ASN A 208 -12.89 -17.09 -4.70
CA ASN A 208 -13.85 -15.99 -4.68
C ASN A 208 -14.24 -15.55 -6.10
N LEU A 209 -14.66 -16.53 -6.91
CA LEU A 209 -14.86 -16.34 -8.34
C LEU A 209 -15.91 -15.27 -8.68
N GLU A 210 -17.08 -15.30 -8.01
CA GLU A 210 -18.19 -14.37 -8.27
C GLU A 210 -17.77 -12.90 -8.23
N ARG A 211 -16.96 -12.54 -7.26
CA ARG A 211 -16.47 -11.20 -7.09
C ARG A 211 -15.46 -10.78 -8.17
N ASN A 212 -14.54 -11.69 -8.51
CA ASN A 212 -13.46 -11.37 -9.43
C ASN A 212 -13.93 -11.24 -10.87
N LEU A 213 -15.02 -11.94 -11.23
CA LEU A 213 -15.57 -11.94 -12.59
C LEU A 213 -16.17 -10.60 -13.02
N CYS A 214 -16.55 -9.71 -12.08
CA CYS A 214 -17.06 -8.39 -12.43
C CYS A 214 -16.00 -7.57 -13.21
N LEU A 215 -14.75 -7.55 -12.73
CA LEU A 215 -13.64 -6.95 -13.47
C LEU A 215 -13.37 -7.67 -14.79
N THR A 216 -13.43 -9.01 -14.81
CA THR A 216 -13.24 -9.80 -16.03
C THR A 216 -14.21 -9.37 -17.12
N MET A 217 -15.49 -9.18 -16.79
CA MET A 217 -16.50 -8.74 -17.75
C MET A 217 -16.21 -7.33 -18.30
N GLN A 218 -15.76 -6.41 -17.44
CA GLN A 218 -15.37 -5.07 -17.88
C GLN A 218 -14.12 -5.09 -18.78
N LEU A 219 -13.16 -5.99 -18.52
CA LEU A 219 -11.99 -6.17 -19.38
C LEU A 219 -12.37 -6.78 -20.75
N MET A 220 -13.35 -7.67 -20.78
CA MET A 220 -13.86 -8.25 -22.02
C MET A 220 -14.52 -7.18 -22.92
N GLU A 221 -15.18 -6.17 -22.34
CA GLU A 221 -15.78 -5.06 -23.08
C GLU A 221 -14.73 -4.20 -23.82
N LEU A 222 -13.43 -4.28 -23.42
CA LEU A 222 -12.34 -3.59 -24.14
C LEU A 222 -11.96 -4.23 -25.48
N ASN A 223 -12.46 -5.43 -25.76
CA ASN A 223 -12.21 -6.17 -27.00
C ASN A 223 -10.70 -6.37 -27.31
N ILE A 224 -9.89 -6.59 -26.27
CA ILE A 224 -8.47 -6.92 -26.36
C ILE A 224 -8.32 -8.44 -26.20
N PRO A 225 -7.43 -9.12 -26.96
CA PRO A 225 -7.12 -10.53 -26.76
C PRO A 225 -6.80 -10.83 -25.30
N MET A 226 -7.47 -11.82 -24.68
CA MET A 226 -7.25 -12.07 -23.25
C MET A 226 -7.34 -13.56 -22.89
N VAL A 227 -6.68 -13.91 -21.81
CA VAL A 227 -6.73 -15.21 -21.16
C VAL A 227 -7.06 -15.04 -19.68
N LEU A 228 -7.89 -15.91 -19.13
CA LEU A 228 -8.24 -15.94 -17.72
C LEU A 228 -7.32 -16.93 -16.99
N ALA A 229 -6.49 -16.42 -16.09
CA ALA A 229 -5.67 -17.22 -15.19
C ALA A 229 -6.45 -17.49 -13.90
N LEU A 230 -7.00 -18.67 -13.75
CA LEU A 230 -7.78 -19.09 -12.60
C LEU A 230 -6.84 -19.56 -11.48
N ASN A 231 -6.44 -18.64 -10.61
CA ASN A 231 -5.43 -18.85 -9.56
C ASN A 231 -6.01 -19.43 -8.28
N MET A 232 -5.14 -19.92 -7.39
CA MET A 232 -5.49 -20.54 -6.10
C MET A 232 -6.29 -21.85 -6.26
N MET A 233 -6.13 -22.55 -7.36
CA MET A 233 -6.78 -23.83 -7.59
C MET A 233 -6.36 -24.91 -6.58
N ASP A 234 -5.17 -24.77 -6.01
CA ASP A 234 -4.72 -25.61 -4.90
C ASP A 234 -5.55 -25.41 -3.61
N GLU A 235 -5.98 -24.19 -3.32
CA GLU A 235 -6.89 -23.91 -2.20
C GLU A 235 -8.28 -24.47 -2.46
N VAL A 236 -8.83 -24.29 -3.67
CA VAL A 236 -10.13 -24.89 -4.05
C VAL A 236 -10.11 -26.40 -3.91
N ARG A 237 -9.08 -27.07 -4.44
CA ARG A 237 -8.92 -28.54 -4.35
C ARG A 237 -8.73 -29.01 -2.90
N SER A 238 -7.92 -28.30 -2.09
CA SER A 238 -7.67 -28.69 -0.69
C SER A 238 -8.92 -28.57 0.20
N ASN A 239 -9.85 -27.69 -0.18
CA ASN A 239 -11.13 -27.50 0.48
C ASN A 239 -12.25 -28.44 -0.06
N GLY A 240 -11.93 -29.32 -1.03
CA GLY A 240 -12.88 -30.26 -1.61
C GLY A 240 -13.83 -29.63 -2.63
N GLY A 241 -13.55 -28.41 -3.11
CA GLY A 241 -14.27 -27.78 -4.19
C GLY A 241 -13.73 -28.17 -5.56
N SER A 242 -14.51 -27.88 -6.59
CA SER A 242 -14.09 -28.01 -7.99
C SER A 242 -14.75 -26.95 -8.85
N ILE A 243 -14.11 -26.62 -9.98
CA ILE A 243 -14.64 -25.69 -10.99
C ILE A 243 -14.64 -26.41 -12.32
N ARG A 244 -15.77 -26.33 -13.04
CA ARG A 244 -15.93 -26.89 -14.40
C ARG A 244 -15.30 -25.93 -15.41
N ILE A 245 -14.00 -26.06 -15.64
CA ILE A 245 -13.20 -25.10 -16.42
C ILE A 245 -13.72 -25.00 -17.84
N ASN A 246 -13.95 -26.13 -18.53
CA ASN A 246 -14.43 -26.14 -19.90
C ASN A 246 -15.79 -25.44 -20.06
N MET A 247 -16.69 -25.61 -19.08
CA MET A 247 -17.98 -24.91 -19.07
C MET A 247 -17.83 -23.44 -18.82
N LEU A 248 -16.91 -23.05 -17.90
CA LEU A 248 -16.58 -21.66 -17.61
C LEU A 248 -16.02 -20.97 -18.85
N GLU A 249 -15.08 -21.61 -19.55
CA GLU A 249 -14.51 -21.16 -20.81
C GLU A 249 -15.56 -20.98 -21.90
N LYS A 250 -16.43 -22.00 -22.11
CA LYS A 250 -17.53 -21.91 -23.05
C LYS A 250 -18.51 -20.78 -22.75
N MET A 251 -18.82 -20.54 -21.48
CA MET A 251 -19.77 -19.50 -21.07
C MET A 251 -19.17 -18.09 -21.14
N LEU A 252 -17.88 -17.94 -20.85
CA LEU A 252 -17.17 -16.66 -20.95
C LEU A 252 -16.70 -16.35 -22.39
N GLY A 253 -16.44 -17.37 -23.20
CA GLY A 253 -15.92 -17.21 -24.56
C GLY A 253 -14.47 -16.71 -24.61
N ILE A 254 -13.68 -17.02 -23.58
CA ILE A 254 -12.24 -16.76 -23.47
C ILE A 254 -11.53 -17.98 -22.89
N PRO A 255 -10.25 -18.24 -23.23
CA PRO A 255 -9.50 -19.33 -22.62
C PRO A 255 -9.35 -19.17 -21.11
N VAL A 256 -9.54 -20.25 -20.37
CA VAL A 256 -9.46 -20.30 -18.90
C VAL A 256 -8.42 -21.32 -18.47
N VAL A 257 -7.33 -20.88 -17.87
CA VAL A 257 -6.22 -21.75 -17.45
C VAL A 257 -6.17 -21.86 -15.94
N PRO A 258 -6.34 -23.07 -15.36
CA PRO A 258 -6.23 -23.28 -13.93
C PRO A 258 -4.76 -23.25 -13.49
N ILE A 259 -4.44 -22.38 -12.53
CA ILE A 259 -3.07 -22.22 -12.04
C ILE A 259 -2.99 -22.21 -10.50
N SER A 260 -1.79 -22.48 -9.99
CA SER A 260 -1.36 -22.11 -8.64
C SER A 260 -0.04 -21.34 -8.75
N ALA A 261 -0.11 -20.02 -8.71
CA ALA A 261 1.07 -19.17 -8.79
C ALA A 261 2.03 -19.42 -7.61
N ALA A 262 1.51 -19.76 -6.42
CA ALA A 262 2.32 -20.07 -5.25
C ALA A 262 3.14 -21.36 -5.43
N LYS A 263 2.58 -22.37 -6.09
CA LYS A 263 3.22 -23.68 -6.36
C LYS A 263 3.89 -23.77 -7.72
N ASN A 264 3.77 -22.73 -8.56
CA ASN A 264 4.25 -22.72 -9.94
C ASN A 264 3.60 -23.81 -10.81
N GLU A 265 2.29 -24.09 -10.62
CA GLU A 265 1.52 -25.04 -11.40
C GLU A 265 0.73 -24.31 -12.51
N GLY A 266 0.68 -24.84 -13.72
CA GLY A 266 -0.09 -24.32 -14.85
C GLY A 266 0.47 -23.06 -15.52
N ILE A 267 1.66 -22.58 -15.14
CA ILE A 267 2.22 -21.30 -15.63
C ILE A 267 2.64 -21.40 -17.09
N ASP A 268 3.30 -22.50 -17.50
CA ASP A 268 3.75 -22.68 -18.88
C ASP A 268 2.57 -22.82 -19.85
N GLU A 269 1.50 -23.49 -19.42
CA GLU A 269 0.24 -23.57 -20.14
C GLU A 269 -0.40 -22.19 -20.32
N LEU A 270 -0.47 -21.39 -19.22
CA LEU A 270 -0.98 -20.02 -19.27
C LEU A 270 -0.21 -19.16 -20.28
N VAL A 271 1.13 -19.22 -20.26
CA VAL A 271 1.99 -18.47 -21.20
C VAL A 271 1.72 -18.91 -22.65
N SER A 272 1.56 -20.21 -22.88
CA SER A 272 1.28 -20.75 -24.21
C SER A 272 -0.04 -20.24 -24.77
N HIS A 273 -1.12 -20.28 -23.96
CA HIS A 273 -2.42 -19.73 -24.33
C HIS A 273 -2.37 -18.21 -24.54
N ALA A 274 -1.70 -17.45 -23.64
CA ALA A 274 -1.56 -16.01 -23.78
C ALA A 274 -0.87 -15.60 -25.08
N ILE A 275 0.25 -16.26 -25.41
CA ILE A 275 0.97 -16.00 -26.67
C ILE A 275 0.12 -16.39 -27.88
N HIS A 276 -0.65 -17.45 -27.81
CA HIS A 276 -1.55 -17.89 -28.88
C HIS A 276 -2.61 -16.83 -29.18
N VAL A 277 -3.44 -16.45 -28.18
CA VAL A 277 -4.50 -15.44 -28.37
C VAL A 277 -3.95 -14.10 -28.86
N ALA A 278 -2.81 -13.65 -28.31
CA ALA A 278 -2.18 -12.41 -28.73
C ALA A 278 -1.65 -12.49 -30.19
N ARG A 279 -1.08 -13.62 -30.59
CA ARG A 279 -0.53 -13.82 -31.94
C ARG A 279 -1.58 -13.88 -33.02
N TYR A 280 -2.71 -14.54 -32.73
CA TYR A 280 -3.82 -14.69 -33.68
C TYR A 280 -4.87 -13.58 -33.54
N GLY A 281 -4.74 -12.68 -32.56
CA GLY A 281 -5.67 -11.58 -32.33
C GLY A 281 -7.05 -12.07 -31.91
N GLU A 282 -7.11 -13.13 -31.11
CA GLU A 282 -8.36 -13.74 -30.66
C GLU A 282 -8.96 -12.90 -29.53
N VAL A 283 -9.97 -12.11 -29.86
CA VAL A 283 -10.72 -11.29 -28.92
C VAL A 283 -11.84 -12.12 -28.24
N PRO A 284 -12.35 -11.67 -27.08
CA PRO A 284 -13.47 -12.33 -26.42
C PRO A 284 -14.64 -12.55 -27.37
N THR A 285 -15.10 -13.81 -27.49
CA THR A 285 -16.20 -14.16 -28.41
C THR A 285 -17.56 -13.77 -27.86
N ARG A 286 -17.68 -13.65 -26.53
CA ARG A 286 -18.89 -13.18 -25.86
C ARG A 286 -18.66 -11.83 -25.22
N ILE A 287 -19.32 -10.82 -25.73
CA ILE A 287 -19.32 -9.46 -25.17
C ILE A 287 -20.67 -9.16 -24.52
N ASP A 288 -21.69 -9.97 -24.80
CA ASP A 288 -23.04 -9.80 -24.31
C ASP A 288 -23.30 -10.68 -23.08
N PHE A 289 -23.62 -10.05 -21.97
CA PHE A 289 -23.82 -10.68 -20.67
C PHE A 289 -25.30 -10.78 -20.27
N CYS A 290 -26.20 -10.58 -21.22
CA CYS A 290 -27.62 -10.81 -20.98
C CYS A 290 -27.87 -12.33 -20.92
N PRO A 291 -28.63 -12.82 -19.94
CA PRO A 291 -29.00 -14.24 -19.91
C PRO A 291 -29.83 -14.60 -21.14
N ASP A 292 -29.52 -15.77 -21.74
CA ASP A 292 -30.30 -16.29 -22.84
C ASP A 292 -31.78 -16.42 -22.44
N ASN A 293 -32.67 -15.94 -23.27
CA ASN A 293 -34.12 -15.76 -23.02
C ASN A 293 -34.91 -17.07 -22.83
N GLU A 294 -34.38 -18.09 -22.18
CA GLU A 294 -35.19 -19.26 -21.80
C GLU A 294 -35.85 -19.00 -20.43
N GLY A 295 -36.90 -18.19 -20.43
CA GLY A 295 -37.92 -18.19 -19.38
C GLY A 295 -37.82 -17.18 -18.22
N GLN A 296 -37.02 -16.15 -18.29
CA GLN A 296 -36.99 -15.09 -17.28
C GLN A 296 -37.24 -13.69 -17.87
N GLY A 297 -38.28 -13.08 -17.40
CA GLY A 297 -38.79 -11.73 -17.47
C GLY A 297 -38.29 -10.72 -18.53
N GLU A 298 -39.25 -9.98 -19.10
CA GLU A 298 -39.09 -8.92 -20.10
C GLU A 298 -38.03 -7.85 -19.74
N SER A 299 -37.69 -7.68 -18.46
CA SER A 299 -36.76 -6.64 -17.95
C SER A 299 -35.30 -6.84 -18.35
N LEU A 300 -34.81 -8.08 -18.45
CA LEU A 300 -33.43 -8.38 -18.82
C LEU A 300 -33.15 -8.10 -20.31
N GLY A 301 -34.17 -8.21 -21.16
CA GLY A 301 -34.08 -7.79 -22.55
C GLY A 301 -33.96 -6.27 -22.73
N ALA A 302 -34.45 -5.47 -21.78
CA ALA A 302 -34.38 -4.00 -21.85
C ALA A 302 -32.95 -3.46 -21.78
N VAL A 303 -32.13 -4.01 -20.88
CA VAL A 303 -30.70 -3.61 -20.75
C VAL A 303 -29.94 -3.90 -22.04
N HIS A 304 -30.14 -5.10 -22.62
CA HIS A 304 -29.51 -5.47 -23.89
C HIS A 304 -29.90 -4.52 -25.03
N ARG A 305 -31.20 -4.23 -25.19
CA ARG A 305 -31.69 -3.31 -26.23
C ARG A 305 -31.09 -1.92 -26.07
N CYS A 306 -31.05 -1.40 -24.81
CA CYS A 306 -30.48 -0.10 -24.52
C CYS A 306 -28.98 -0.05 -24.88
N ILE A 307 -28.17 -0.99 -24.40
CA ILE A 307 -26.73 -1.02 -24.69
C ILE A 307 -26.48 -1.11 -26.20
N HIS A 308 -27.23 -1.95 -26.89
CA HIS A 308 -27.09 -2.13 -28.35
C HIS A 308 -27.47 -0.85 -29.12
N ALA A 309 -28.57 -0.21 -28.75
CA ALA A 309 -28.99 1.04 -29.37
C ALA A 309 -27.97 2.18 -29.11
N VAL A 310 -27.48 2.29 -27.87
CA VAL A 310 -26.45 3.28 -27.52
C VAL A 310 -25.14 2.99 -28.24
N ALA A 311 -24.74 1.72 -28.36
CA ALA A 311 -23.54 1.33 -29.09
C ALA A 311 -23.58 1.77 -30.55
N HIS A 312 -24.70 1.53 -31.23
CA HIS A 312 -24.86 1.99 -32.60
C HIS A 312 -24.88 3.53 -32.73
N MET A 313 -25.48 4.20 -31.76
CA MET A 313 -25.58 5.68 -31.77
C MET A 313 -24.20 6.33 -31.62
N VAL A 314 -23.28 5.76 -30.79
CA VAL A 314 -21.97 6.34 -30.48
C VAL A 314 -20.83 5.72 -31.28
N GLU A 315 -21.13 4.82 -32.22
CA GLU A 315 -20.12 4.08 -32.98
C GLU A 315 -19.11 4.99 -33.69
N MET A 316 -19.58 6.08 -34.25
CA MET A 316 -18.76 7.03 -34.99
C MET A 316 -17.84 7.84 -34.07
N GLU A 317 -18.38 8.32 -32.97
CA GLU A 317 -17.64 9.09 -31.94
C GLU A 317 -16.63 8.20 -31.21
N ALA A 318 -17.00 6.98 -30.85
CA ALA A 318 -16.11 6.00 -30.23
C ALA A 318 -14.94 5.64 -31.16
N ASN A 319 -15.21 5.38 -32.45
CA ASN A 319 -14.16 5.11 -33.43
C ASN A 319 -13.24 6.31 -33.66
N ASN A 320 -13.79 7.54 -33.70
CA ASN A 320 -12.98 8.76 -33.78
C ASN A 320 -12.09 8.97 -32.56
N ALA A 321 -12.57 8.59 -31.38
CA ALA A 321 -11.81 8.64 -30.13
C ALA A 321 -10.86 7.43 -29.95
N ASP A 322 -10.84 6.47 -30.91
CA ASP A 322 -10.06 5.23 -30.84
C ASP A 322 -10.38 4.37 -29.60
N LEU A 323 -11.68 4.34 -29.21
CA LEU A 323 -12.20 3.62 -28.06
C LEU A 323 -13.12 2.47 -28.48
N PRO A 324 -13.16 1.37 -27.67
CA PRO A 324 -14.09 0.26 -27.93
C PRO A 324 -15.56 0.70 -27.79
N VAL A 325 -16.35 0.50 -28.84
CA VAL A 325 -17.75 0.99 -28.93
C VAL A 325 -18.61 0.47 -27.77
N ARG A 326 -18.51 -0.84 -27.47
CA ARG A 326 -19.29 -1.48 -26.39
C ARG A 326 -18.93 -0.90 -25.02
N PHE A 327 -17.65 -0.72 -24.74
CA PHE A 327 -17.15 -0.10 -23.51
C PHE A 327 -17.68 1.34 -23.38
N CYS A 328 -17.66 2.12 -24.46
CA CYS A 328 -18.21 3.47 -24.47
C CYS A 328 -19.71 3.47 -24.17
N ALA A 329 -20.49 2.58 -24.78
CA ALA A 329 -21.93 2.49 -24.55
C ALA A 329 -22.27 2.17 -23.10
N THR A 330 -21.65 1.15 -22.51
CA THR A 330 -21.86 0.79 -21.11
C THR A 330 -21.41 1.90 -20.15
N LYS A 331 -20.27 2.52 -20.39
CA LYS A 331 -19.75 3.60 -19.53
C LYS A 331 -20.58 4.89 -19.63
N LEU A 332 -21.15 5.21 -20.78
CA LEU A 332 -22.12 6.31 -20.91
C LEU A 332 -23.38 6.05 -20.09
N ILE A 333 -23.95 4.84 -20.18
CA ILE A 333 -25.13 4.47 -19.39
C ILE A 333 -24.79 4.57 -17.89
N GLU A 334 -23.59 4.20 -17.48
CA GLU A 334 -23.08 4.31 -16.10
C GLU A 334 -22.73 5.75 -15.67
N LYS A 335 -22.94 6.78 -16.49
CA LYS A 335 -22.54 8.18 -16.19
C LYS A 335 -21.05 8.36 -15.93
N ASP A 336 -20.19 7.71 -16.71
CA ASP A 336 -18.75 7.83 -16.59
C ASP A 336 -18.27 9.17 -17.17
N ALA A 337 -18.04 10.16 -16.32
CA ALA A 337 -17.71 11.52 -16.72
C ALA A 337 -16.47 11.64 -17.64
N PRO A 338 -15.36 10.89 -17.46
CA PRO A 338 -14.26 10.86 -18.43
C PRO A 338 -14.67 10.43 -19.84
N ILE A 339 -15.54 9.42 -19.97
CA ILE A 339 -16.02 8.97 -21.29
C ILE A 339 -17.01 9.95 -21.90
N GLU A 340 -17.94 10.49 -21.09
CA GLU A 340 -18.86 11.54 -21.53
C GLU A 340 -18.09 12.73 -22.14
N LYS A 341 -17.05 13.20 -21.45
CA LYS A 341 -16.20 14.29 -21.91
C LYS A 341 -15.39 13.95 -23.16
N GLN A 342 -14.96 12.68 -23.30
CA GLN A 342 -14.10 12.26 -24.39
C GLN A 342 -14.89 12.04 -25.68
N LEU A 343 -16.14 11.60 -25.59
CA LEU A 343 -17.05 11.39 -26.71
C LEU A 343 -17.71 12.68 -27.18
N ASP A 344 -17.91 13.67 -26.30
CA ASP A 344 -18.49 15.02 -26.57
C ASP A 344 -19.70 14.96 -27.52
N LEU A 345 -20.75 14.23 -27.08
CA LEU A 345 -21.90 13.94 -27.92
C LEU A 345 -22.64 15.23 -28.34
N PRO A 346 -23.05 15.38 -29.64
CA PRO A 346 -23.92 16.45 -30.08
C PRO A 346 -25.25 16.46 -29.31
N ALA A 347 -25.85 17.66 -29.14
CA ALA A 347 -27.07 17.84 -28.35
C ALA A 347 -28.23 16.94 -28.80
N GLU A 348 -28.38 16.71 -30.11
CA GLU A 348 -29.39 15.82 -30.67
C GLU A 348 -29.20 14.34 -30.26
N LYS A 349 -27.94 13.89 -30.25
CA LYS A 349 -27.61 12.54 -29.78
C LYS A 349 -27.73 12.40 -28.25
N GLN A 350 -27.45 13.46 -27.53
CA GLN A 350 -27.63 13.49 -26.08
C GLN A 350 -29.11 13.35 -25.70
N GLU A 351 -30.02 14.04 -26.41
CA GLU A 351 -31.47 13.90 -26.19
C GLU A 351 -31.97 12.49 -26.51
N ALA A 352 -31.53 11.91 -27.64
CA ALA A 352 -31.84 10.53 -28.01
C ALA A 352 -31.31 9.53 -26.99
N PHE A 353 -30.08 9.74 -26.48
CA PHE A 353 -29.49 8.92 -25.42
C PHE A 353 -30.32 8.96 -24.13
N GLU A 354 -30.70 10.14 -23.64
CA GLU A 354 -31.51 10.25 -22.43
C GLU A 354 -32.88 9.61 -22.60
N HIS A 355 -33.46 9.66 -23.81
CA HIS A 355 -34.72 8.96 -24.12
C HIS A 355 -34.54 7.42 -24.02
N LEU A 356 -33.46 6.84 -24.60
CA LEU A 356 -33.16 5.40 -24.49
C LEU A 356 -32.97 4.96 -23.04
N VAL A 357 -32.28 5.77 -22.25
CA VAL A 357 -32.08 5.52 -20.82
C VAL A 357 -33.39 5.62 -20.04
N SER A 358 -34.25 6.58 -20.35
CA SER A 358 -35.60 6.70 -19.74
C SER A 358 -36.45 5.46 -19.98
N ILE A 359 -36.37 4.87 -21.18
CA ILE A 359 -37.06 3.61 -21.51
C ILE A 359 -36.50 2.47 -20.64
N LEU A 360 -35.18 2.36 -20.53
CA LEU A 360 -34.51 1.37 -19.70
C LEU A 360 -34.97 1.46 -18.24
N GLU A 361 -34.94 2.66 -17.66
CA GLU A 361 -35.33 2.89 -16.26
C GLU A 361 -36.81 2.59 -16.01
N THR A 362 -37.65 2.87 -16.98
CA THR A 362 -39.09 2.60 -16.89
C THR A 362 -39.42 1.11 -16.98
N GLU A 363 -38.77 0.38 -17.87
CA GLU A 363 -38.98 -1.05 -18.07
C GLU A 363 -38.38 -1.90 -16.94
N THR A 364 -37.20 -1.54 -16.44
CA THR A 364 -36.51 -2.30 -15.37
C THR A 364 -37.00 -1.91 -13.97
N GLY A 365 -37.47 -0.68 -13.77
CA GLY A 365 -37.77 -0.11 -12.46
C GLY A 365 -36.50 0.11 -11.62
N LEU A 366 -35.31 0.12 -12.27
CA LEU A 366 -33.99 0.39 -11.70
C LEU A 366 -33.43 1.64 -12.35
N ASP A 367 -32.57 2.36 -11.65
CA ASP A 367 -31.80 3.40 -12.33
C ASP A 367 -30.72 2.78 -13.23
N ARG A 368 -30.21 3.54 -14.19
CA ARG A 368 -29.32 3.07 -15.24
C ARG A 368 -28.02 2.42 -14.73
N GLU A 369 -27.45 2.96 -13.63
CA GLU A 369 -26.22 2.41 -13.03
C GLU A 369 -26.50 1.06 -12.38
N GLU A 370 -27.61 0.98 -11.62
CA GLU A 370 -28.05 -0.24 -10.95
C GLU A 370 -28.47 -1.32 -11.96
N ALA A 371 -29.11 -0.95 -13.08
CA ALA A 371 -29.51 -1.88 -14.13
C ALA A 371 -28.30 -2.58 -14.79
N ILE A 372 -27.22 -1.86 -15.08
CA ILE A 372 -25.98 -2.42 -15.62
C ILE A 372 -25.28 -3.33 -14.61
N ALA A 373 -25.19 -2.91 -13.35
CA ALA A 373 -24.60 -3.72 -12.29
C ALA A 373 -25.40 -5.01 -12.06
N ASP A 374 -26.73 -4.91 -12.00
CA ASP A 374 -27.63 -6.06 -11.82
C ASP A 374 -27.51 -7.07 -12.97
N MET A 375 -27.45 -6.60 -14.20
CA MET A 375 -27.21 -7.45 -15.38
C MET A 375 -25.91 -8.25 -15.23
N ARG A 376 -24.80 -7.59 -14.87
CA ARG A 376 -23.50 -8.26 -14.70
C ARG A 376 -23.56 -9.30 -13.59
N PHE A 377 -24.07 -8.95 -12.43
CA PHE A 377 -24.12 -9.86 -11.29
C PHE A 377 -25.09 -11.03 -11.50
N ASN A 378 -26.22 -10.83 -12.17
CA ASN A 378 -27.13 -11.91 -12.53
C ASN A 378 -26.49 -12.92 -13.49
N PHE A 379 -25.71 -12.42 -14.46
CA PHE A 379 -24.91 -13.30 -15.33
C PHE A 379 -23.85 -14.06 -14.53
N ILE A 380 -23.08 -13.38 -13.68
CA ILE A 380 -22.04 -14.01 -12.84
C ILE A 380 -22.64 -15.08 -11.94
N GLU A 381 -23.76 -14.79 -11.29
CA GLU A 381 -24.46 -15.75 -10.42
C GLU A 381 -24.92 -16.98 -11.18
N SER A 382 -25.54 -16.79 -12.36
CA SER A 382 -25.92 -17.91 -13.24
C SER A 382 -24.72 -18.73 -13.67
N LEU A 383 -23.62 -18.08 -14.04
CA LEU A 383 -22.36 -18.73 -14.43
C LEU A 383 -21.78 -19.54 -13.28
N CYS A 384 -21.64 -18.94 -12.10
CA CYS A 384 -21.08 -19.60 -10.91
C CYS A 384 -21.94 -20.79 -10.44
N LYS A 385 -23.27 -20.67 -10.47
CA LYS A 385 -24.19 -21.78 -10.15
C LYS A 385 -24.00 -23.00 -11.07
N LYS A 386 -23.62 -22.77 -12.33
CA LYS A 386 -23.42 -23.86 -13.33
C LYS A 386 -22.00 -24.43 -13.29
N THR A 387 -21.01 -23.63 -12.90
CA THR A 387 -19.58 -23.97 -13.05
C THR A 387 -18.86 -24.26 -11.74
N VAL A 388 -19.27 -23.67 -10.62
CA VAL A 388 -18.60 -23.81 -9.33
C VAL A 388 -19.33 -24.83 -8.45
N VAL A 389 -18.58 -25.83 -7.99
CA VAL A 389 -19.06 -26.75 -6.95
C VAL A 389 -18.48 -26.24 -5.64
N HIS A 390 -19.33 -25.62 -4.81
CA HIS A 390 -18.88 -25.00 -3.55
C HIS A 390 -18.31 -26.04 -2.60
N PRO A 391 -17.13 -25.79 -2.06
CA PRO A 391 -16.57 -26.61 -0.99
C PRO A 391 -17.37 -26.39 0.31
N HIS A 392 -17.21 -27.29 1.25
CA HIS A 392 -17.52 -27.01 2.63
C HIS A 392 -16.76 -25.74 3.06
N GLU A 393 -17.32 -24.98 4.04
CA GLU A 393 -16.63 -23.82 4.60
C GLU A 393 -15.15 -24.09 4.80
N SER A 394 -14.30 -23.28 4.19
CA SER A 394 -12.86 -23.43 4.20
C SER A 394 -12.33 -23.53 5.64
N LYS A 395 -11.48 -24.50 5.90
CA LYS A 395 -10.81 -24.64 7.20
C LYS A 395 -10.00 -23.39 7.56
N GLU A 396 -9.47 -22.73 6.55
CA GLU A 396 -8.72 -21.48 6.68
C GLU A 396 -9.62 -20.33 7.08
N HIS A 397 -10.80 -20.20 6.49
CA HIS A 397 -11.79 -19.21 6.89
C HIS A 397 -12.22 -19.42 8.35
N LYS A 398 -12.52 -20.66 8.78
CA LYS A 398 -12.85 -20.95 10.19
C LYS A 398 -11.74 -20.56 11.15
N ARG A 399 -10.46 -20.83 10.80
CA ARG A 399 -9.30 -20.41 11.60
C ARG A 399 -9.19 -18.89 11.63
N SER A 400 -9.37 -18.22 10.49
CA SER A 400 -9.33 -16.75 10.40
C SER A 400 -10.38 -16.13 11.30
N VAL A 401 -11.61 -16.63 11.29
CA VAL A 401 -12.69 -16.15 12.17
C VAL A 401 -12.36 -16.36 13.66
N GLN A 402 -11.74 -17.49 14.03
CA GLN A 402 -11.32 -17.75 15.42
C GLN A 402 -10.21 -16.80 15.87
N ILE A 403 -9.20 -16.57 15.02
CA ILE A 403 -8.09 -15.65 15.30
C ILE A 403 -8.63 -14.23 15.39
N ASP A 404 -9.51 -13.83 14.48
CA ASP A 404 -10.11 -12.51 14.45
C ASP A 404 -10.96 -12.22 15.68
N ARG A 405 -11.58 -13.22 16.29
CA ARG A 405 -12.32 -13.05 17.54
C ARG A 405 -11.43 -12.49 18.66
N LEU A 406 -10.14 -12.85 18.66
CA LEU A 406 -9.15 -12.33 19.60
C LEU A 406 -8.55 -10.99 19.11
N LEU A 407 -8.06 -10.96 17.87
CA LEU A 407 -7.26 -9.84 17.34
C LEU A 407 -8.09 -8.60 16.98
N THR A 408 -9.38 -8.76 16.72
CA THR A 408 -10.29 -7.64 16.40
C THR A 408 -11.46 -7.51 17.40
N GLY A 409 -11.40 -8.21 18.53
CA GLY A 409 -12.41 -8.16 19.56
C GLY A 409 -12.51 -6.78 20.24
N LYS A 410 -13.70 -6.42 20.72
CA LYS A 410 -14.01 -5.08 21.28
C LYS A 410 -13.03 -4.61 22.37
N TYR A 411 -12.57 -5.51 23.23
CA TYR A 411 -11.67 -5.20 24.35
C TYR A 411 -10.26 -5.76 24.16
N THR A 412 -10.07 -6.72 23.27
CA THR A 412 -8.80 -7.44 23.07
C THR A 412 -7.96 -6.88 21.94
N ALA A 413 -8.56 -6.19 20.96
CA ALA A 413 -7.86 -5.71 19.77
C ALA A 413 -6.65 -4.81 20.09
N ILE A 414 -6.86 -3.76 20.91
CA ILE A 414 -5.79 -2.80 21.25
C ILE A 414 -4.72 -3.44 22.14
N PRO A 415 -5.05 -4.18 23.23
CA PRO A 415 -4.06 -4.89 24.02
C PRO A 415 -3.25 -5.91 23.20
N CYS A 416 -3.89 -6.71 22.35
CA CYS A 416 -3.18 -7.67 21.49
C CYS A 416 -2.25 -6.94 20.50
N PHE A 417 -2.71 -5.86 19.89
CA PHE A 417 -1.90 -5.04 19.02
C PHE A 417 -0.65 -4.51 19.76
N LEU A 418 -0.82 -3.93 20.94
CA LEU A 418 0.30 -3.41 21.72
C LEU A 418 1.27 -4.52 22.14
N ALA A 419 0.76 -5.70 22.50
CA ALA A 419 1.59 -6.85 22.84
C ALA A 419 2.42 -7.35 21.63
N ILE A 420 1.80 -7.48 20.45
CA ILE A 420 2.50 -7.88 19.23
C ILE A 420 3.58 -6.85 18.87
N MET A 421 3.26 -5.56 18.94
CA MET A 421 4.24 -4.51 18.66
C MET A 421 5.38 -4.47 19.69
N ALA A 422 5.08 -4.67 20.95
CA ALA A 422 6.11 -4.79 21.98
C ALA A 422 7.07 -5.95 21.69
N VAL A 423 6.55 -7.10 21.27
CA VAL A 423 7.38 -8.26 20.86
C VAL A 423 8.22 -7.91 19.62
N VAL A 424 7.64 -7.29 18.60
CA VAL A 424 8.37 -6.89 17.38
C VAL A 424 9.51 -5.92 17.73
N PHE A 425 9.25 -4.89 18.54
CA PHE A 425 10.28 -3.93 18.94
C PHE A 425 11.35 -4.56 19.85
N LEU A 426 10.96 -5.40 20.80
CA LEU A 426 11.89 -6.10 21.68
C LEU A 426 12.82 -7.02 20.87
N MET A 427 12.27 -7.77 19.92
CA MET A 427 13.07 -8.61 19.03
C MET A 427 14.00 -7.81 18.13
N THR A 428 13.52 -6.68 17.60
CA THR A 428 14.27 -5.83 16.67
C THR A 428 15.39 -5.06 17.37
N PHE A 429 15.11 -4.42 18.51
CA PHE A 429 16.05 -3.47 19.11
C PHE A 429 16.84 -4.03 20.30
N ASN A 430 16.36 -5.09 20.96
CA ASN A 430 17.00 -5.61 22.17
C ASN A 430 17.56 -7.01 22.00
N LEU A 431 16.99 -7.84 21.14
CA LEU A 431 17.39 -9.23 21.01
C LEU A 431 18.08 -9.51 19.66
N LEU A 432 17.31 -9.91 18.66
CA LEU A 432 17.83 -10.40 17.39
C LEU A 432 18.56 -9.29 16.61
N GLY A 433 17.93 -8.13 16.48
CA GLY A 433 18.50 -7.01 15.72
C GLY A 433 19.74 -6.43 16.40
N ALA A 434 19.73 -6.25 17.73
CA ALA A 434 20.89 -5.80 18.49
C ALA A 434 22.06 -6.79 18.36
N TRP A 435 21.82 -8.08 18.64
CA TRP A 435 22.84 -9.10 18.52
C TRP A 435 23.49 -9.19 17.13
N LEU A 436 22.67 -9.09 16.06
CA LEU A 436 23.19 -9.06 14.69
C LEU A 436 23.95 -7.77 14.37
N SER A 437 23.54 -6.63 14.95
CA SER A 437 24.25 -5.36 14.81
C SER A 437 25.59 -5.38 15.52
N ASP A 438 25.67 -5.90 16.74
CA ASP A 438 26.92 -6.05 17.49
C ASP A 438 27.92 -6.96 16.74
N LEU A 439 27.43 -8.06 16.16
CA LEU A 439 28.24 -8.95 15.34
C LEU A 439 28.75 -8.25 14.08
N MET A 440 27.91 -7.43 13.43
CA MET A 440 28.28 -6.64 12.25
C MET A 440 29.31 -5.56 12.62
N GLU A 441 29.15 -4.90 13.77
CA GLU A 441 30.05 -3.89 14.29
C GLU A 441 31.46 -4.46 14.51
N ILE A 442 31.56 -5.62 15.18
CA ILE A 442 32.84 -6.35 15.34
C ILE A 442 33.51 -6.62 13.97
N GLY A 443 32.70 -7.02 12.97
CA GLY A 443 33.21 -7.26 11.61
C GLY A 443 33.69 -5.98 10.92
N VAL A 444 32.95 -4.90 11.05
CA VAL A 444 33.27 -3.58 10.50
C VAL A 444 34.52 -3.03 11.16
N ASP A 445 34.62 -3.07 12.49
CA ASP A 445 35.82 -2.64 13.24
C ASP A 445 37.03 -3.43 12.86
N GLY A 446 36.91 -4.75 12.65
CA GLY A 446 37.96 -5.59 12.12
C GLY A 446 38.49 -5.12 10.77
N VAL A 447 37.59 -4.72 9.84
CA VAL A 447 37.97 -4.19 8.53
C VAL A 447 38.59 -2.80 8.67
N ILE A 448 38.07 -1.93 9.52
CA ILE A 448 38.62 -0.58 9.78
C ILE A 448 40.04 -0.70 10.35
N ASN A 449 40.25 -1.55 11.37
CA ASN A 449 41.57 -1.79 11.96
C ASN A 449 42.57 -2.33 10.93
N LEU A 450 42.14 -3.17 9.99
CA LEU A 450 42.98 -3.68 8.93
C LEU A 450 43.37 -2.59 7.92
N ILE A 451 42.43 -1.68 7.58
CA ILE A 451 42.71 -0.52 6.75
C ILE A 451 43.68 0.43 7.47
N ASP A 452 43.43 0.72 8.75
CA ASP A 452 44.28 1.57 9.60
C ASP A 452 45.70 1.05 9.67
N ALA A 453 45.87 -0.23 9.96
CA ALA A 453 47.20 -0.89 9.98
C ALA A 453 47.88 -0.81 8.61
N GLY A 454 47.17 -0.98 7.51
CA GLY A 454 47.70 -0.87 6.14
C GLY A 454 48.17 0.54 5.81
N LEU A 455 47.36 1.57 6.13
CA LEU A 455 47.70 2.97 5.91
C LEU A 455 48.90 3.42 6.76
N THR A 456 48.95 2.94 8.01
CA THR A 456 50.10 3.17 8.91
C THR A 456 51.36 2.55 8.39
N ALA A 457 51.32 1.28 7.89
CA ALA A 457 52.46 0.58 7.30
C ALA A 457 52.98 1.30 6.04
N TRP A 458 52.11 1.94 5.27
CA TRP A 458 52.52 2.71 4.09
C TRP A 458 52.95 4.13 4.42
N GLN A 459 52.96 4.55 5.70
CA GLN A 459 53.38 5.88 6.16
C GLN A 459 52.70 7.02 5.40
N ILE A 460 51.36 6.88 5.17
CA ILE A 460 50.58 7.88 4.45
C ILE A 460 50.47 9.15 5.32
N ASN A 461 50.30 10.30 4.64
CA ASN A 461 50.13 11.59 5.31
C ASN A 461 49.04 11.48 6.42
N PRO A 462 49.32 11.93 7.66
CA PRO A 462 48.39 11.80 8.80
C PRO A 462 46.98 12.38 8.53
N VAL A 463 46.92 13.43 7.75
CA VAL A 463 45.61 14.04 7.37
C VAL A 463 44.78 13.13 6.49
N VAL A 464 45.43 12.52 5.48
CA VAL A 464 44.78 11.58 4.57
C VAL A 464 44.42 10.31 5.32
N HIS A 465 45.27 9.84 6.24
CA HIS A 465 45.00 8.71 7.12
C HIS A 465 43.75 8.96 7.95
N ALA A 466 43.67 10.08 8.68
CA ALA A 466 42.51 10.45 9.49
C ALA A 466 41.26 10.61 8.62
N MET A 467 41.33 11.23 7.44
CA MET A 467 40.21 11.36 6.51
C MET A 467 39.65 9.99 6.09
N VAL A 468 40.54 9.03 5.78
CA VAL A 468 40.09 7.70 5.35
C VAL A 468 39.51 6.90 6.50
N VAL A 469 40.19 6.87 7.66
CA VAL A 469 39.76 6.03 8.80
C VAL A 469 38.57 6.69 9.52
N GLU A 470 38.71 7.94 9.95
CA GLU A 470 37.70 8.62 10.77
C GLU A 470 36.53 9.15 9.90
N GLY A 471 36.81 9.78 8.77
CA GLY A 471 35.83 10.36 7.90
C GLY A 471 35.06 9.35 7.05
N VAL A 472 35.81 8.48 6.36
CA VAL A 472 35.20 7.54 5.40
C VAL A 472 34.82 6.22 6.06
N CYS A 473 35.75 5.54 6.71
CA CYS A 473 35.52 4.19 7.23
C CYS A 473 34.53 4.20 8.40
N ASN A 474 34.65 5.11 9.36
CA ASN A 474 33.72 5.22 10.47
C ASN A 474 32.32 5.66 10.00
N GLY A 475 32.23 6.60 9.02
CA GLY A 475 30.97 7.02 8.43
C GLY A 475 30.24 5.90 7.69
N ILE A 476 30.96 5.08 6.93
CA ILE A 476 30.41 3.90 6.27
C ILE A 476 30.08 2.81 7.28
N GLY A 477 30.98 2.59 8.24
CA GLY A 477 30.85 1.58 9.28
C GLY A 477 29.56 1.75 10.09
N SER A 478 29.25 2.97 10.52
CA SER A 478 28.04 3.25 11.29
C SER A 478 26.75 2.88 10.53
N VAL A 479 26.71 3.14 9.22
CA VAL A 479 25.52 2.79 8.39
C VAL A 479 25.40 1.27 8.24
N ILE A 480 26.51 0.56 8.05
CA ILE A 480 26.53 -0.90 7.88
C ILE A 480 26.15 -1.58 9.20
N SER A 481 26.64 -1.09 10.34
CA SER A 481 26.33 -1.65 11.67
C SER A 481 24.82 -1.55 12.01
N PHE A 482 24.10 -0.53 11.52
CA PHE A 482 22.66 -0.40 11.70
C PHE A 482 21.82 -1.25 10.72
N LEU A 483 22.40 -1.73 9.63
CA LEU A 483 21.68 -2.48 8.61
C LEU A 483 20.97 -3.74 9.16
N PRO A 484 21.57 -4.58 10.02
CA PRO A 484 20.91 -5.76 10.57
C PRO A 484 19.65 -5.44 11.36
N THR A 485 19.67 -4.39 12.17
CA THR A 485 18.48 -3.93 12.91
C THR A 485 17.34 -3.55 11.97
N ILE A 486 17.65 -2.83 10.89
CA ILE A 486 16.66 -2.44 9.88
C ILE A 486 16.13 -3.66 9.13
N VAL A 487 16.98 -4.60 8.76
CA VAL A 487 16.60 -5.87 8.10
C VAL A 487 15.68 -6.68 9.02
N THR A 488 15.99 -6.76 10.31
CA THR A 488 15.16 -7.45 11.31
C THR A 488 13.79 -6.79 11.47
N LEU A 489 13.74 -5.46 11.48
CA LEU A 489 12.47 -4.73 11.50
C LEU A 489 11.64 -5.06 10.25
N PHE A 490 12.25 -5.02 9.07
CA PHE A 490 11.55 -5.38 7.84
C PHE A 490 11.09 -6.84 7.80
N LEU A 491 11.83 -7.75 8.41
CA LEU A 491 11.42 -9.16 8.56
C LEU A 491 10.09 -9.25 9.28
N PHE A 492 9.97 -8.66 10.47
CA PHE A 492 8.74 -8.74 11.25
C PHE A 492 7.58 -7.99 10.59
N LEU A 493 7.85 -6.81 10.01
CA LEU A 493 6.82 -6.06 9.28
C LEU A 493 6.32 -6.81 8.05
N SER A 494 7.20 -7.48 7.31
CA SER A 494 6.81 -8.30 6.16
C SER A 494 5.97 -9.51 6.58
N ILE A 495 6.32 -10.14 7.70
CA ILE A 495 5.51 -11.24 8.27
C ILE A 495 4.11 -10.73 8.65
N MET A 496 4.00 -9.56 9.27
CA MET A 496 2.71 -8.97 9.66
C MET A 496 1.89 -8.55 8.44
N GLU A 497 2.53 -8.06 7.39
CA GLU A 497 1.90 -7.65 6.13
C GLU A 497 1.37 -8.88 5.37
N ASP A 498 2.23 -9.87 5.10
CA ASP A 498 1.88 -11.08 4.35
C ASP A 498 0.87 -11.97 5.09
N SER A 499 0.90 -11.97 6.43
CA SER A 499 -0.08 -12.72 7.22
C SER A 499 -1.49 -12.13 7.17
N GLY A 500 -1.68 -10.91 6.66
CA GLY A 500 -2.96 -10.19 6.65
C GLY A 500 -3.30 -9.50 7.97
N TYR A 501 -2.39 -9.48 8.96
CA TYR A 501 -2.63 -8.82 10.24
C TYR A 501 -2.71 -7.29 10.11
N MET A 502 -1.91 -6.68 9.21
CA MET A 502 -1.92 -5.23 8.99
C MET A 502 -3.27 -4.70 8.51
N ALA A 503 -4.03 -5.48 7.73
CA ALA A 503 -5.38 -5.11 7.33
C ALA A 503 -6.34 -5.01 8.54
N ARG A 504 -6.19 -5.90 9.53
CA ARG A 504 -6.98 -5.85 10.78
C ARG A 504 -6.63 -4.65 11.63
N VAL A 505 -5.35 -4.33 11.71
CA VAL A 505 -4.90 -3.12 12.41
C VAL A 505 -5.50 -1.86 11.78
N ALA A 506 -5.48 -1.76 10.45
CA ALA A 506 -6.11 -0.68 9.73
C ALA A 506 -7.63 -0.59 10.02
N PHE A 507 -8.32 -1.74 10.02
CA PHE A 507 -9.74 -1.84 10.37
C PHE A 507 -10.04 -1.33 11.80
N VAL A 508 -9.24 -1.73 12.78
CA VAL A 508 -9.43 -1.32 14.18
C VAL A 508 -9.17 0.18 14.37
N MET A 509 -8.18 0.73 13.67
CA MET A 509 -7.71 2.10 13.86
C MET A 509 -8.43 3.14 12.99
N ASP A 510 -9.24 2.74 12.01
CA ASP A 510 -9.87 3.66 11.05
C ASP A 510 -10.69 4.78 11.72
N LYS A 511 -11.51 4.46 12.70
CA LYS A 511 -12.33 5.45 13.40
C LYS A 511 -11.52 6.52 14.12
N LEU A 512 -10.36 6.14 14.69
CA LEU A 512 -9.48 7.10 15.38
C LEU A 512 -8.78 8.02 14.39
N LEU A 513 -8.21 7.46 13.34
CA LEU A 513 -7.47 8.22 12.34
C LEU A 513 -8.36 9.14 11.51
N ARG A 514 -9.57 8.75 11.25
CA ARG A 514 -10.56 9.58 10.55
C ARG A 514 -10.86 10.89 11.27
N LYS A 515 -10.82 10.91 12.61
CA LYS A 515 -10.98 12.15 13.39
C LYS A 515 -9.90 13.19 13.12
N ILE A 516 -8.74 12.76 12.67
CA ILE A 516 -7.62 13.63 12.28
C ILE A 516 -7.45 13.68 10.74
N GLY A 517 -8.48 13.28 9.97
CA GLY A 517 -8.52 13.38 8.53
C GLY A 517 -7.74 12.33 7.76
N LEU A 518 -7.40 11.19 8.37
CA LEU A 518 -6.66 10.09 7.75
C LEU A 518 -7.49 8.80 7.69
N SER A 519 -7.17 7.93 6.74
CA SER A 519 -7.72 6.57 6.70
C SER A 519 -6.97 5.62 7.64
N GLY A 520 -7.61 4.53 8.04
CA GLY A 520 -7.00 3.51 8.90
C GLY A 520 -5.70 2.92 8.36
N ARG A 521 -5.53 2.89 7.04
CA ARG A 521 -4.30 2.42 6.38
C ARG A 521 -3.08 3.27 6.70
N SER A 522 -3.26 4.57 6.99
CA SER A 522 -2.18 5.50 7.37
C SER A 522 -1.51 5.14 8.70
N PHE A 523 -2.18 4.32 9.52
CA PHE A 523 -1.63 3.89 10.81
C PHE A 523 -0.34 3.07 10.65
N VAL A 524 -0.27 2.22 9.63
CA VAL A 524 0.87 1.33 9.38
C VAL A 524 2.17 2.10 9.13
N PRO A 525 2.24 3.06 8.19
CA PRO A 525 3.41 3.94 8.04
C PRO A 525 3.78 4.69 9.31
N MET A 526 2.80 5.25 10.02
CA MET A 526 3.06 5.99 11.26
C MET A 526 3.67 5.09 12.33
N LEU A 527 3.21 3.85 12.44
CA LEU A 527 3.76 2.86 13.35
C LEU A 527 5.22 2.51 13.02
N ILE A 528 5.52 2.28 11.75
CA ILE A 528 6.89 2.05 11.27
C ILE A 528 7.80 3.23 11.64
N GLY A 529 7.25 4.45 11.70
CA GLY A 529 7.94 5.67 12.09
C GLY A 529 8.57 5.63 13.49
N PHE A 530 8.03 4.85 14.42
CA PHE A 530 8.67 4.61 15.72
C PHE A 530 9.96 3.79 15.62
N GLY A 531 10.10 3.00 14.57
CA GLY A 531 11.36 2.32 14.27
C GLY A 531 12.30 3.22 13.49
N CYS A 532 11.92 3.58 12.27
CA CYS A 532 12.71 4.46 11.39
C CYS A 532 11.80 5.25 10.44
N SER A 533 12.04 6.56 10.32
CA SER A 533 11.24 7.43 9.46
C SER A 533 11.42 7.13 7.95
N VAL A 534 12.60 6.64 7.52
CA VAL A 534 12.88 6.35 6.10
C VAL A 534 11.96 5.27 5.54
N PRO A 535 11.92 4.03 6.11
CA PRO A 535 10.99 3.01 5.66
C PRO A 535 9.53 3.38 5.89
N ALA A 536 9.23 4.15 6.94
CA ALA A 536 7.89 4.65 7.21
C ALA A 536 7.36 5.53 6.05
N ILE A 537 8.16 6.48 5.60
CA ILE A 537 7.82 7.34 4.47
C ILE A 537 7.71 6.52 3.17
N MET A 538 8.62 5.58 2.93
CA MET A 538 8.54 4.69 1.76
C MET A 538 7.28 3.81 1.77
N SER A 539 6.83 3.36 2.93
CA SER A 539 5.62 2.53 3.05
C SER A 539 4.33 3.30 2.75
N THR A 540 4.35 4.64 2.76
CA THR A 540 3.17 5.44 2.39
C THR A 540 2.74 5.26 0.93
N ARG A 541 3.58 4.66 0.08
CA ARG A 541 3.23 4.28 -1.30
C ARG A 541 2.08 3.29 -1.39
N THR A 542 1.83 2.53 -0.32
CA THR A 542 0.69 1.60 -0.25
C THR A 542 -0.66 2.30 -0.02
N LEU A 543 -0.65 3.61 0.21
CA LEU A 543 -1.85 4.41 0.39
C LEU A 543 -2.40 4.84 -0.97
N SER A 544 -3.66 4.52 -1.23
CA SER A 544 -4.37 4.81 -2.48
C SER A 544 -4.68 6.29 -2.68
N SER A 545 -4.70 7.09 -1.61
CA SER A 545 -4.97 8.52 -1.66
C SER A 545 -3.68 9.33 -1.61
N GLU A 546 -3.45 10.18 -2.61
CA GLU A 546 -2.33 11.11 -2.62
C GLU A 546 -2.39 12.09 -1.44
N ARG A 547 -3.61 12.53 -1.05
CA ARG A 547 -3.87 13.34 0.11
C ARG A 547 -3.42 12.66 1.40
N ASP A 548 -3.92 11.44 1.65
CA ASP A 548 -3.57 10.67 2.85
C ASP A 548 -2.08 10.33 2.89
N ARG A 549 -1.50 10.04 1.72
CA ARG A 549 -0.06 9.78 1.57
C ARG A 549 0.77 10.99 1.97
N LYS A 550 0.51 12.16 1.38
CA LYS A 550 1.24 13.40 1.71
C LYS A 550 1.07 13.78 3.17
N MET A 551 -0.14 13.72 3.69
CA MET A 551 -0.42 14.01 5.09
C MET A 551 0.32 13.05 6.03
N THR A 552 0.32 11.75 5.75
CA THR A 552 1.05 10.74 6.54
C THR A 552 2.57 10.98 6.51
N ILE A 553 3.13 11.34 5.34
CA ILE A 553 4.55 11.71 5.21
C ILE A 553 4.91 12.87 6.14
N LEU A 554 4.04 13.90 6.22
CA LEU A 554 4.27 15.08 7.06
C LEU A 554 4.17 14.77 8.57
N LEU A 555 3.38 13.77 8.95
CA LEU A 555 3.19 13.37 10.35
C LEU A 555 4.27 12.39 10.84
N THR A 556 4.84 11.58 9.95
CA THR A 556 5.81 10.54 10.29
C THR A 556 7.01 11.05 11.11
N PRO A 557 7.63 12.22 10.85
CA PRO A 557 8.78 12.71 11.61
C PRO A 557 8.51 13.06 13.08
N PHE A 558 7.25 13.27 13.46
CA PHE A 558 6.88 13.48 14.87
C PHE A 558 6.97 12.19 15.70
N MET A 559 6.97 11.04 15.04
CA MET A 559 7.18 9.75 15.71
C MET A 559 8.63 9.63 16.18
N SER A 560 8.82 9.15 17.41
CA SER A 560 10.14 9.00 17.99
C SER A 560 10.83 7.77 17.41
N CYS A 561 11.75 7.95 16.46
CA CYS A 561 12.50 6.84 15.87
C CYS A 561 13.61 6.31 16.83
N SER A 562 14.09 5.09 16.57
CA SER A 562 15.13 4.43 17.38
C SER A 562 16.43 5.23 17.50
N ALA A 563 16.82 6.00 16.49
CA ALA A 563 18.02 6.84 16.51
C ALA A 563 17.94 8.00 17.53
N LYS A 564 16.76 8.34 18.03
CA LYS A 564 16.60 9.32 19.11
C LYS A 564 16.80 8.71 20.50
N LEU A 565 16.68 7.38 20.66
CA LEU A 565 16.79 6.69 21.94
C LEU A 565 18.12 6.92 22.67
N PRO A 566 19.31 6.89 22.01
CA PRO A 566 20.58 7.17 22.69
C PRO A 566 20.61 8.56 23.36
N ILE A 567 19.99 9.57 22.69
CA ILE A 567 19.91 10.93 23.26
C ILE A 567 19.04 10.93 24.52
N TYR A 568 17.91 10.23 24.44
CA TYR A 568 16.98 10.14 25.58
C TYR A 568 17.62 9.40 26.76
N THR A 569 18.25 8.25 26.51
CA THR A 569 18.87 7.45 27.55
C THR A 569 20.00 8.19 28.23
N LEU A 570 20.87 8.89 27.49
CA LEU A 570 21.97 9.69 28.04
C LEU A 570 21.44 10.76 28.97
N LEU A 571 20.52 11.61 28.51
CA LEU A 571 20.06 12.77 29.30
C LEU A 571 19.11 12.35 30.44
N ILE A 572 18.24 11.37 30.20
CA ILE A 572 17.34 10.88 31.23
C ILE A 572 18.12 10.18 32.33
N ALA A 573 19.17 9.42 32.02
CA ALA A 573 20.00 8.77 33.02
C ALA A 573 20.83 9.78 33.84
N ALA A 574 21.32 10.86 33.19
CA ALA A 574 22.12 11.89 33.87
C ALA A 574 21.28 12.79 34.82
N PHE A 575 20.06 13.17 34.42
CA PHE A 575 19.31 14.23 35.11
C PHE A 575 18.08 13.76 35.89
N PHE A 576 17.57 12.55 35.66
CA PHE A 576 16.33 12.07 36.28
C PHE A 576 16.55 10.84 37.17
N PRO A 577 15.97 10.81 38.39
CA PRO A 577 16.04 9.65 39.27
C PRO A 577 15.50 8.38 38.60
N ARG A 578 16.08 7.23 38.92
CA ARG A 578 15.72 5.94 38.30
C ARG A 578 14.22 5.62 38.28
N GLY A 579 13.46 6.04 39.31
CA GLY A 579 12.02 5.83 39.38
C GLY A 579 11.20 6.63 38.37
N TYR A 580 11.71 7.77 37.87
CA TYR A 580 11.00 8.65 36.93
C TYR A 580 11.46 8.49 35.47
N GLN A 581 12.57 7.80 35.21
CA GLN A 581 13.14 7.66 33.86
C GLN A 581 12.17 7.09 32.84
N ALA A 582 11.45 6.03 33.22
CA ALA A 582 10.43 5.41 32.36
C ALA A 582 9.24 6.35 32.11
N VAL A 583 8.85 7.14 33.11
CA VAL A 583 7.73 8.11 32.98
C VAL A 583 8.12 9.25 32.03
N VAL A 584 9.35 9.76 32.14
CA VAL A 584 9.86 10.81 31.23
C VAL A 584 9.94 10.28 29.79
N MET A 585 10.47 9.06 29.61
CA MET A 585 10.54 8.41 28.30
C MET A 585 9.15 8.28 27.67
N LEU A 586 8.18 7.73 28.42
CA LEU A 586 6.79 7.59 27.96
C LEU A 586 6.17 8.96 27.67
N GLY A 587 6.43 9.96 28.50
CA GLY A 587 5.97 11.34 28.31
C GLY A 587 6.44 11.93 26.98
N LEU A 588 7.70 11.71 26.59
CA LEU A 588 8.25 12.15 25.29
C LEU A 588 7.54 11.47 24.12
N TYR A 589 7.30 10.16 24.19
CA TYR A 589 6.55 9.44 23.14
C TYR A 589 5.13 9.99 23.01
N LEU A 590 4.42 10.18 24.12
CA LEU A 590 3.08 10.75 24.12
C LEU A 590 3.06 12.19 23.59
N LEU A 591 4.04 13.00 23.96
CA LEU A 591 4.17 14.37 23.44
C LEU A 591 4.31 14.39 21.91
N GLY A 592 5.15 13.51 21.35
CA GLY A 592 5.30 13.37 19.90
C GLY A 592 3.97 13.04 19.21
N ILE A 593 3.21 12.09 19.76
CA ILE A 593 1.88 11.72 19.25
C ILE A 593 0.90 12.90 19.35
N ILE A 594 0.86 13.61 20.48
CA ILE A 594 -0.03 14.77 20.67
C ILE A 594 0.30 15.87 19.68
N CYS A 595 1.59 16.18 19.48
CA CYS A 595 2.03 17.16 18.49
C CYS A 595 1.66 16.75 17.06
N ALA A 596 1.80 15.46 16.73
CA ALA A 596 1.38 14.93 15.45
C ALA A 596 -0.14 15.07 15.22
N ILE A 597 -0.95 14.77 16.23
CA ILE A 597 -2.41 14.95 16.17
C ILE A 597 -2.76 16.44 15.99
N GLY A 598 -2.16 17.34 16.78
CA GLY A 598 -2.39 18.77 16.65
C GLY A 598 -2.00 19.30 15.26
N TYR A 599 -0.86 18.87 14.73
CA TYR A 599 -0.42 19.23 13.39
C TYR A 599 -1.34 18.65 12.30
N ALA A 600 -1.83 17.41 12.47
CA ALA A 600 -2.79 16.79 11.57
C ALA A 600 -4.10 17.57 11.47
N LEU A 601 -4.65 18.01 12.62
CA LEU A 601 -5.87 18.83 12.65
C LEU A 601 -5.68 20.17 11.93
N ILE A 602 -4.54 20.84 12.13
CA ILE A 602 -4.21 22.07 11.40
C ILE A 602 -4.13 21.81 9.89
N LEU A 603 -3.45 20.73 9.47
CA LEU A 603 -3.31 20.38 8.06
C LEU A 603 -4.66 20.02 7.41
N GLN A 604 -5.54 19.35 8.13
CA GLN A 604 -6.87 18.98 7.67
C GLN A 604 -7.73 20.22 7.34
N GLU A 605 -7.66 21.26 8.17
CA GLU A 605 -8.45 22.47 7.98
C GLU A 605 -7.83 23.44 6.96
N THR A 606 -6.51 23.42 6.81
CA THR A 606 -5.78 24.40 5.98
C THR A 606 -5.43 23.88 4.59
N VAL A 607 -4.62 22.84 4.51
CA VAL A 607 -3.98 22.35 3.26
C VAL A 607 -4.73 21.19 2.65
N PHE A 608 -5.16 20.23 3.48
CA PHE A 608 -5.77 18.98 3.02
C PHE A 608 -7.27 18.93 3.32
N LYS A 609 -8.01 19.90 2.78
CA LYS A 609 -9.47 19.95 2.91
C LYS A 609 -10.14 18.76 2.20
N GLY A 610 -11.25 18.28 2.74
CA GLY A 610 -12.05 17.18 2.20
C GLY A 610 -12.07 15.94 3.10
N GLU A 611 -12.94 15.00 2.78
CA GLU A 611 -13.07 13.75 3.53
C GLU A 611 -11.99 12.75 3.12
N PRO A 612 -11.53 11.89 4.05
CA PRO A 612 -10.63 10.79 3.72
C PRO A 612 -11.34 9.80 2.79
N VAL A 613 -10.56 9.19 1.90
CA VAL A 613 -11.08 8.19 0.94
C VAL A 613 -11.91 7.14 1.67
N PRO A 614 -13.09 6.75 1.12
CA PRO A 614 -13.92 5.69 1.69
C PRO A 614 -13.12 4.41 1.96
N PHE A 615 -13.47 3.74 3.05
CA PHE A 615 -12.75 2.57 3.51
C PHE A 615 -13.51 1.28 3.09
N VAL A 616 -13.59 1.08 1.80
CA VAL A 616 -14.12 -0.19 1.28
C VAL A 616 -12.94 -1.16 1.14
N MET A 617 -12.83 -2.12 2.03
CA MET A 617 -11.70 -3.04 2.09
C MET A 617 -12.15 -4.44 2.48
N GLU A 618 -11.50 -5.43 1.91
CA GLU A 618 -11.61 -6.82 2.38
C GLU A 618 -10.55 -7.13 3.40
N LEU A 619 -10.91 -7.96 4.35
CA LEU A 619 -9.97 -8.58 5.26
C LEU A 619 -9.51 -9.92 4.65
N PRO A 620 -8.26 -10.02 4.15
CA PRO A 620 -7.75 -11.26 3.58
C PRO A 620 -7.70 -12.37 4.64
N ASN A 621 -7.87 -13.63 4.25
CA ASN A 621 -7.66 -14.74 5.17
C ASN A 621 -6.23 -14.74 5.72
N TYR A 622 -6.05 -15.19 6.97
CA TYR A 622 -4.71 -15.35 7.52
C TYR A 622 -3.95 -16.45 6.76
N ARG A 623 -2.79 -16.09 6.29
CA ARG A 623 -1.88 -17.01 5.59
C ARG A 623 -0.53 -17.03 6.28
N ILE A 624 0.12 -18.20 6.27
CA ILE A 624 1.51 -18.30 6.71
C ILE A 624 2.38 -17.75 5.58
N PRO A 625 3.19 -16.71 5.83
CA PRO A 625 4.07 -16.13 4.82
C PRO A 625 5.03 -17.16 4.26
N SER A 626 5.26 -17.16 2.96
CA SER A 626 6.29 -18.04 2.37
C SER A 626 7.68 -17.48 2.67
N ALA A 627 8.58 -18.30 3.17
CA ALA A 627 9.96 -17.89 3.49
C ALA A 627 10.67 -17.24 2.28
N LYS A 628 10.42 -17.77 1.08
CA LYS A 628 11.01 -17.23 -0.17
C LYS A 628 10.52 -15.82 -0.49
N SER A 629 9.22 -15.55 -0.31
CA SER A 629 8.63 -14.23 -0.55
C SER A 629 9.14 -13.22 0.47
N VAL A 630 9.18 -13.61 1.75
CA VAL A 630 9.67 -12.77 2.85
C VAL A 630 11.14 -12.38 2.61
N VAL A 631 12.02 -13.35 2.32
CA VAL A 631 13.44 -13.09 2.05
C VAL A 631 13.63 -12.17 0.86
N ARG A 632 12.87 -12.37 -0.22
CA ARG A 632 12.93 -11.49 -1.40
C ARG A 632 12.49 -10.07 -1.07
N LEU A 633 11.37 -9.93 -0.37
CA LEU A 633 10.84 -8.62 0.03
C LEU A 633 11.81 -7.87 0.95
N ILE A 634 12.43 -8.58 1.90
CA ILE A 634 13.47 -8.03 2.78
C ILE A 634 14.66 -7.54 1.95
N TRP A 635 15.12 -8.37 1.00
CA TRP A 635 16.25 -8.02 0.13
C TRP A 635 15.98 -6.76 -0.69
N ASP A 636 14.80 -6.67 -1.29
CA ASP A 636 14.40 -5.51 -2.11
C ASP A 636 14.30 -4.24 -1.26
N LYS A 637 13.71 -4.32 -0.07
CA LYS A 637 13.61 -3.20 0.88
C LYS A 637 15.00 -2.81 1.44
N ALA A 638 15.85 -3.78 1.80
CA ALA A 638 17.22 -3.53 2.29
C ALA A 638 18.09 -2.92 1.21
N LYS A 639 18.07 -3.45 -0.01
CA LYS A 639 18.79 -2.90 -1.17
C LYS A 639 18.37 -1.46 -1.45
N GLY A 640 17.07 -1.18 -1.44
CA GLY A 640 16.52 0.16 -1.62
C GLY A 640 16.97 1.14 -0.52
N PHE A 641 17.05 0.68 0.72
CA PHE A 641 17.58 1.46 1.84
C PHE A 641 19.07 1.76 1.66
N VAL A 642 19.88 0.73 1.40
CA VAL A 642 21.33 0.90 1.22
C VAL A 642 21.63 1.85 0.06
N GLN A 643 20.99 1.68 -1.09
CA GLN A 643 21.21 2.57 -2.23
C GLN A 643 20.87 4.04 -1.97
N LYS A 644 19.82 4.31 -1.20
CA LYS A 644 19.35 5.68 -0.93
C LYS A 644 20.04 6.32 0.28
N ALA A 645 20.17 5.57 1.36
CA ALA A 645 20.70 6.10 2.61
C ALA A 645 22.23 6.15 2.61
N PHE A 646 22.91 5.11 2.11
CA PHE A 646 24.35 5.00 2.11
C PHE A 646 25.06 6.19 1.46
N THR A 647 24.68 6.53 0.21
CA THR A 647 25.34 7.63 -0.53
C THR A 647 25.18 8.97 0.20
N ILE A 648 23.99 9.24 0.75
CA ILE A 648 23.70 10.53 1.39
C ILE A 648 24.37 10.64 2.74
N ILE A 649 24.32 9.60 3.57
CA ILE A 649 24.95 9.57 4.88
C ILE A 649 26.47 9.61 4.73
N PHE A 650 27.03 8.86 3.77
CA PHE A 650 28.45 8.88 3.45
C PHE A 650 28.94 10.29 3.13
N VAL A 651 28.28 10.99 2.19
CA VAL A 651 28.67 12.36 1.82
C VAL A 651 28.52 13.30 3.02
N ALA A 652 27.45 13.15 3.81
CA ALA A 652 27.25 13.96 5.01
C ALA A 652 28.33 13.72 6.08
N SER A 653 28.73 12.45 6.31
CA SER A 653 29.78 12.09 7.28
C SER A 653 31.15 12.66 6.88
N VAL A 654 31.52 12.53 5.61
CA VAL A 654 32.77 13.13 5.11
C VAL A 654 32.77 14.66 5.24
N LEU A 655 31.64 15.29 4.93
CA LEU A 655 31.48 16.74 5.09
C LEU A 655 31.59 17.18 6.56
N ILE A 656 30.95 16.46 7.47
CA ILE A 656 31.00 16.76 8.90
C ILE A 656 32.42 16.58 9.41
N TRP A 657 33.09 15.45 9.07
CA TRP A 657 34.47 15.22 9.44
C TRP A 657 35.39 16.36 8.96
N PHE A 658 35.18 16.83 7.72
CA PHE A 658 35.92 17.96 7.18
C PHE A 658 35.69 19.24 8.00
N LEU A 659 34.43 19.56 8.32
CA LEU A 659 34.08 20.74 9.12
C LEU A 659 34.58 20.67 10.57
N GLU A 660 34.73 19.46 11.09
CA GLU A 660 35.21 19.21 12.46
C GLU A 660 36.72 19.33 12.59
N ASN A 661 37.48 18.94 11.56
CA ASN A 661 38.92 18.87 11.61
C ASN A 661 39.65 20.05 10.99
N PHE A 662 38.97 20.96 10.28
CA PHE A 662 39.56 22.12 9.62
C PHE A 662 39.05 23.44 10.18
N ASP A 663 39.94 24.43 10.24
CA ASP A 663 39.60 25.84 10.51
C ASP A 663 39.16 26.57 9.22
N ILE A 664 38.71 27.83 9.35
CA ILE A 664 38.30 28.67 8.21
C ILE A 664 39.42 28.87 7.16
N ARG A 665 40.67 28.73 7.57
CA ARG A 665 41.84 28.91 6.69
C ARG A 665 42.30 27.60 6.05
N LEU A 666 41.49 26.53 6.22
CA LEU A 666 41.81 25.18 5.74
C LEU A 666 43.08 24.57 6.36
N ASN A 667 43.47 25.00 7.55
CA ASN A 667 44.47 24.32 8.35
C ASN A 667 43.78 23.29 9.26
N LEU A 668 44.52 22.29 9.69
CA LEU A 668 44.05 21.39 10.74
C LEU A 668 43.81 22.21 12.01
N ALA A 669 42.59 22.10 12.56
CA ALA A 669 42.21 22.77 13.79
C ALA A 669 43.10 22.29 14.95
N ALA A 670 43.70 23.21 15.69
CA ALA A 670 44.53 22.89 16.82
C ALA A 670 43.70 22.39 18.01
N SER A 671 42.46 22.82 18.11
CA SER A 671 41.45 22.38 19.08
C SER A 671 40.10 22.24 18.40
N THR A 672 39.20 21.45 18.97
CA THR A 672 37.79 21.33 18.49
C THR A 672 37.05 22.65 18.49
N GLU A 673 37.48 23.61 19.31
CA GLU A 673 36.87 24.95 19.39
C GLU A 673 37.19 25.83 18.18
N ASP A 674 38.34 25.59 17.54
CA ASP A 674 38.80 26.35 16.36
C ASP A 674 38.26 25.81 15.05
N SER A 675 37.49 24.70 15.08
CA SER A 675 36.93 24.06 13.89
C SER A 675 35.84 24.90 13.21
N MET A 676 35.71 24.74 11.91
CA MET A 676 34.60 25.34 11.15
C MET A 676 33.23 24.94 11.71
N LEU A 677 33.11 23.71 12.22
CA LEU A 677 31.88 23.20 12.81
C LEU A 677 31.55 23.92 14.13
N ALA A 678 32.53 24.17 14.98
CA ALA A 678 32.37 24.96 16.23
C ALA A 678 31.95 26.38 15.92
N LEU A 679 32.55 27.00 14.89
CA LEU A 679 32.16 28.32 14.46
C LEU A 679 30.71 28.39 13.95
N LEU A 680 30.28 27.41 13.15
CA LEU A 680 28.88 27.30 12.73
C LEU A 680 27.97 27.10 13.94
N GLY A 681 28.39 26.31 14.91
CA GLY A 681 27.69 26.12 16.18
C GLY A 681 27.52 27.42 16.95
N SER A 682 28.60 28.26 17.02
CA SER A 682 28.57 29.56 17.73
C SER A 682 27.66 30.58 17.05
N VAL A 683 27.59 30.58 15.70
CA VAL A 683 26.65 31.42 14.92
C VAL A 683 25.19 31.04 15.17
N VAL A 684 24.92 29.75 15.33
CA VAL A 684 23.57 29.22 15.55
C VAL A 684 23.16 29.29 17.04
N ALA A 685 24.10 29.24 17.99
CA ALA A 685 23.84 29.23 19.43
C ALA A 685 22.88 30.31 19.93
N PRO A 686 22.92 31.56 19.43
CA PRO A 686 21.99 32.61 19.88
C PRO A 686 20.50 32.28 19.61
N ILE A 687 20.21 31.47 18.62
CA ILE A 687 18.83 31.04 18.29
C ILE A 687 18.28 30.19 19.44
N PHE A 688 19.13 29.44 20.14
CA PHE A 688 18.75 28.56 21.24
C PHE A 688 18.86 29.20 22.65
N SER A 689 19.44 30.41 22.75
CA SER A 689 19.50 31.15 24.02
C SER A 689 18.13 31.34 24.67
N PRO A 690 17.04 31.68 23.92
CA PRO A 690 15.70 31.81 24.52
C PRO A 690 15.09 30.49 25.01
N LEU A 691 15.71 29.36 24.69
CA LEU A 691 15.33 28.02 25.14
C LEU A 691 16.12 27.53 26.36
N GLY A 692 17.08 28.35 26.85
CA GLY A 692 17.91 28.02 28.00
C GLY A 692 19.14 27.14 27.70
N PHE A 693 19.48 26.87 26.42
CA PHE A 693 20.66 26.09 26.02
C PHE A 693 21.41 26.72 24.84
N GLY A 694 21.76 27.97 24.96
CA GLY A 694 22.51 28.75 23.96
C GLY A 694 24.02 28.47 23.92
N ASP A 695 24.50 27.30 24.27
CA ASP A 695 25.90 26.87 24.18
C ASP A 695 26.26 26.41 22.77
N TRP A 696 27.44 26.80 22.28
CA TRP A 696 27.92 26.45 20.95
C TRP A 696 28.10 24.93 20.79
N ARG A 697 28.50 24.22 21.87
CA ARG A 697 28.68 22.75 21.88
C ARG A 697 27.34 22.03 21.62
N ILE A 698 26.28 22.52 22.24
CA ILE A 698 24.93 21.99 22.03
C ILE A 698 24.45 22.26 20.60
N SER A 699 24.71 23.47 20.09
CA SER A 699 24.35 23.84 18.73
C SER A 699 25.11 23.01 17.68
N THR A 700 26.39 22.77 17.92
CA THR A 700 27.23 21.89 17.10
C THR A 700 26.68 20.46 17.06
N ALA A 701 26.31 19.91 18.22
CA ALA A 701 25.70 18.58 18.30
C ALA A 701 24.34 18.50 17.58
N LEU A 702 23.54 19.57 17.59
CA LEU A 702 22.29 19.61 16.82
C LEU A 702 22.52 19.65 15.30
N ILE A 703 23.59 20.33 14.86
CA ILE A 703 24.00 20.37 13.44
C ILE A 703 24.46 18.98 12.97
N THR A 704 25.30 18.29 13.74
CA THR A 704 25.70 16.90 13.41
C THR A 704 24.52 15.94 13.45
N GLY A 705 23.63 16.11 14.44
CA GLY A 705 22.37 15.37 14.55
C GLY A 705 21.36 15.60 13.42
N PHE A 706 21.55 16.59 12.59
CA PHE A 706 20.83 16.75 11.34
C PHE A 706 21.23 15.68 10.29
N ALA A 707 22.50 15.34 10.24
CA ALA A 707 22.98 14.27 9.35
C ALA A 707 22.50 12.90 9.84
N ALA A 708 22.80 12.59 11.11
CA ALA A 708 22.42 11.36 11.77
C ALA A 708 22.09 11.65 13.24
N LYS A 709 20.93 11.22 13.73
CA LYS A 709 20.45 11.59 15.08
C LYS A 709 21.34 11.08 16.20
N GLU A 710 21.89 9.91 16.03
CA GLU A 710 22.84 9.28 16.96
C GLU A 710 24.13 10.12 17.13
N SER A 711 24.54 10.88 16.12
CA SER A 711 25.73 11.74 16.17
C SER A 711 25.63 12.87 17.20
N VAL A 712 24.42 13.21 17.67
CA VAL A 712 24.25 14.18 18.78
C VAL A 712 25.01 13.72 20.01
N VAL A 713 24.90 12.43 20.37
CA VAL A 713 25.51 11.86 21.56
C VAL A 713 27.03 11.80 21.40
N SER A 714 27.53 11.27 20.28
CA SER A 714 28.97 11.16 20.03
C SER A 714 29.62 12.54 19.99
N THR A 715 29.02 13.51 19.30
CA THR A 715 29.55 14.89 19.25
C THR A 715 29.57 15.53 20.66
N LEU A 716 28.48 15.41 21.44
CA LEU A 716 28.47 15.93 22.81
C LEU A 716 29.56 15.26 23.66
N THR A 717 29.76 13.95 23.55
CA THR A 717 30.77 13.23 24.32
C THR A 717 32.18 13.69 23.93
N VAL A 718 32.48 13.85 22.63
CA VAL A 718 33.75 14.36 22.14
C VAL A 718 34.01 15.77 22.62
N LEU A 719 33.05 16.69 22.51
CA LEU A 719 33.14 18.09 22.94
C LEU A 719 33.27 18.26 24.46
N LEU A 720 32.94 17.22 25.23
CA LEU A 720 33.09 17.14 26.68
C LEU A 720 34.35 16.37 27.10
N GLY A 721 35.30 16.14 26.19
CA GLY A 721 36.57 15.49 26.50
C GLY A 721 36.46 13.97 26.83
N GLY A 722 35.45 13.30 26.26
CA GLY A 722 35.27 11.86 26.46
C GLY A 722 34.53 11.47 27.74
N ASN A 723 34.07 12.43 28.56
CA ASN A 723 33.50 12.16 29.86
C ASN A 723 32.00 12.52 29.86
N ALA A 724 31.13 11.52 29.73
CA ALA A 724 29.67 11.69 29.69
C ALA A 724 29.11 12.35 30.96
N ASP A 725 29.81 12.26 32.13
CA ASP A 725 29.39 12.88 33.37
C ASP A 725 29.49 14.41 33.33
N GLN A 726 30.27 14.99 32.41
CA GLN A 726 30.36 16.44 32.23
C GLN A 726 29.14 17.07 31.54
N VAL A 727 28.19 16.26 31.08
CA VAL A 727 26.92 16.76 30.56
C VAL A 727 26.17 17.59 31.61
N ASN A 728 26.36 17.30 32.89
CA ASN A 728 25.82 18.08 34.01
C ASN A 728 26.32 19.55 34.07
N ASN A 729 27.42 19.86 33.37
CA ASN A 729 27.94 21.24 33.30
C ASN A 729 27.26 22.06 32.18
N LEU A 730 26.62 21.39 31.22
CA LEU A 730 25.95 22.01 30.08
C LEU A 730 24.43 22.20 30.29
N PHE A 731 23.82 21.32 31.05
CA PHE A 731 22.37 21.31 31.24
C PHE A 731 22.01 21.33 32.74
N THR A 732 20.92 21.98 33.07
CA THR A 732 20.15 21.72 34.29
C THR A 732 19.09 20.61 33.98
N PRO A 733 18.50 19.97 34.99
CA PRO A 733 17.42 19.00 34.74
C PRO A 733 16.26 19.57 33.88
N PHE A 734 15.98 20.86 34.06
CA PHE A 734 14.93 21.53 33.30
C PHE A 734 15.37 21.83 31.87
N THR A 735 16.56 22.38 31.62
CA THR A 735 17.05 22.62 30.25
C THR A 735 17.33 21.35 29.51
N ALA A 736 17.71 20.26 30.20
CA ALA A 736 17.81 18.92 29.60
C ALA A 736 16.43 18.43 29.08
N MET A 737 15.35 18.64 29.85
CA MET A 737 14.00 18.33 29.41
C MET A 737 13.61 19.14 28.15
N ILE A 738 13.92 20.42 28.11
CA ILE A 738 13.63 21.30 26.96
C ILE A 738 14.41 20.84 25.75
N PHE A 739 15.68 20.45 25.90
CA PHE A 739 16.49 19.91 24.85
C PHE A 739 15.93 18.56 24.32
N LEU A 740 15.44 17.70 25.21
CA LEU A 740 14.76 16.45 24.84
C LEU A 740 13.49 16.71 24.01
N ILE A 741 12.68 17.71 24.42
CA ILE A 741 11.47 18.11 23.68
C ILE A 741 11.86 18.66 22.30
N PHE A 742 12.90 19.50 22.24
CA PHE A 742 13.38 20.04 20.97
C PHE A 742 13.89 18.93 20.04
N THR A 743 14.74 18.02 20.56
CA THR A 743 15.29 16.91 19.77
C THR A 743 14.25 15.88 19.31
N LEU A 744 13.14 15.74 20.07
CA LEU A 744 12.00 14.95 19.65
C LEU A 744 11.34 15.51 18.39
N LEU A 745 11.12 16.83 18.35
CA LEU A 745 10.26 17.49 17.37
C LEU A 745 11.01 18.09 16.17
N TYR A 746 12.32 18.40 16.30
CA TYR A 746 13.04 19.07 15.23
C TYR A 746 13.26 18.15 14.01
N THR A 747 13.68 18.75 12.92
CA THR A 747 13.83 18.13 11.58
C THR A 747 14.30 16.67 11.62
N PRO A 748 13.78 15.80 10.77
CA PRO A 748 14.30 14.44 10.63
C PRO A 748 15.73 14.40 10.05
N CYS A 749 16.38 13.24 10.05
CA CYS A 749 17.72 13.07 9.48
C CYS A 749 17.73 13.29 7.95
N VAL A 750 18.91 13.62 7.40
CA VAL A 750 19.07 13.90 5.97
C VAL A 750 18.55 12.78 5.08
N ALA A 751 18.70 11.51 5.48
CA ALA A 751 18.17 10.37 4.76
C ALA A 751 16.62 10.41 4.67
N ALA A 752 15.94 10.77 5.76
CA ALA A 752 14.49 10.92 5.76
C ALA A 752 14.04 12.12 4.91
N ILE A 753 14.75 13.24 4.97
CA ILE A 753 14.46 14.43 4.13
C ILE A 753 14.61 14.11 2.65
N SER A 754 15.67 13.38 2.28
CA SER A 754 15.85 12.93 0.90
C SER A 754 14.71 12.02 0.45
N THR A 755 14.22 11.16 1.33
CA THR A 755 13.07 10.31 1.04
C THR A 755 11.79 11.14 0.89
N ILE A 756 11.55 12.10 1.79
CA ILE A 756 10.43 13.06 1.68
C ILE A 756 10.48 13.80 0.34
N ARG A 757 11.66 14.31 -0.05
CA ARG A 757 11.83 14.99 -1.36
C ARG A 757 11.39 14.10 -2.53
N ASN A 758 11.78 12.84 -2.51
CA ASN A 758 11.45 11.90 -3.58
C ASN A 758 9.96 11.53 -3.59
N GLU A 759 9.35 11.35 -2.41
CA GLU A 759 7.94 10.93 -2.30
C GLU A 759 6.96 12.10 -2.47
N MET A 760 7.35 13.33 -2.13
CA MET A 760 6.51 14.53 -2.32
C MET A 760 6.74 15.26 -3.64
N GLY A 761 7.68 14.79 -4.49
CA GLY A 761 7.87 15.28 -5.84
C GLY A 761 8.57 16.64 -5.97
N GLY A 762 9.31 17.13 -4.94
CA GLY A 762 9.98 18.42 -5.08
C GLY A 762 10.96 18.81 -3.98
N ARG A 763 11.97 19.63 -4.37
CA ARG A 763 12.94 20.22 -3.43
C ARG A 763 12.25 21.18 -2.45
N GLY A 764 11.27 21.95 -2.95
CA GLY A 764 10.55 22.94 -2.13
C GLY A 764 9.76 22.30 -1.00
N ALA A 765 9.11 21.15 -1.23
CA ALA A 765 8.38 20.42 -0.20
C ALA A 765 9.31 19.93 0.92
N ALA A 766 10.48 19.39 0.58
CA ALA A 766 11.45 18.94 1.57
C ALA A 766 11.98 20.10 2.44
N VAL A 767 12.30 21.23 1.83
CA VAL A 767 12.74 22.43 2.56
C VAL A 767 11.61 22.96 3.47
N ALA A 768 10.38 23.01 2.97
CA ALA A 768 9.23 23.43 3.76
C ALA A 768 9.03 22.54 5.00
N VAL A 769 9.16 21.21 4.87
CA VAL A 769 9.08 20.28 6.00
C VAL A 769 10.15 20.58 7.05
N VAL A 770 11.40 20.78 6.63
CA VAL A 770 12.52 21.12 7.55
C VAL A 770 12.21 22.39 8.32
N VAL A 771 11.84 23.46 7.60
CA VAL A 771 11.56 24.78 8.22
C VAL A 771 10.37 24.71 9.18
N ILE A 772 9.28 24.08 8.74
CA ILE A 772 8.06 23.96 9.58
C ILE A 772 8.33 23.13 10.84
N GLN A 773 9.04 22.03 10.73
CA GLN A 773 9.33 21.17 11.88
C GLN A 773 10.31 21.84 12.86
N CYS A 774 11.35 22.51 12.36
CA CYS A 774 12.24 23.31 13.21
C CYS A 774 11.47 24.43 13.92
N ALA A 775 10.56 25.12 13.22
CA ALA A 775 9.73 26.16 13.81
C ALA A 775 8.78 25.60 14.89
N ILE A 776 8.12 24.47 14.62
CA ILE A 776 7.24 23.81 15.62
C ILE A 776 8.06 23.39 16.85
N ALA A 777 9.21 22.76 16.65
CA ALA A 777 10.10 22.34 17.73
C ALA A 777 10.54 23.52 18.59
N TRP A 778 10.95 24.61 17.93
CA TRP A 778 11.39 25.81 18.61
C TRP A 778 10.24 26.49 19.41
N CYS A 779 9.06 26.63 18.77
CA CYS A 779 7.90 27.25 19.44
C CYS A 779 7.43 26.42 20.64
N ILE A 780 7.36 25.10 20.53
CA ILE A 780 6.92 24.25 21.66
C ILE A 780 7.97 24.27 22.77
N ALA A 781 9.26 24.13 22.45
CA ALA A 781 10.34 24.20 23.42
C ALA A 781 10.36 25.56 24.12
N PHE A 782 10.18 26.67 23.40
CA PHE A 782 10.10 28.03 23.95
C PHE A 782 8.91 28.20 24.90
N LEU A 783 7.72 27.73 24.48
CA LEU A 783 6.53 27.81 25.36
C LEU A 783 6.74 27.03 26.66
N VAL A 784 7.29 25.82 26.57
CA VAL A 784 7.56 25.00 27.76
C VAL A 784 8.63 25.66 28.64
N TYR A 785 9.67 26.24 28.06
CA TYR A 785 10.71 26.97 28.79
C TYR A 785 10.15 28.19 29.53
N GLN A 786 9.35 29.01 28.82
CA GLN A 786 8.76 30.21 29.44
C GLN A 786 7.75 29.86 30.54
N LEU A 787 6.94 28.86 30.35
CA LEU A 787 6.00 28.38 31.38
C LEU A 787 6.74 27.80 32.59
N GLY A 788 7.83 27.08 32.36
CA GLY A 788 8.65 26.55 33.44
C GLY A 788 9.39 27.61 34.22
N THR A 789 9.93 28.66 33.55
CA THR A 789 10.56 29.82 34.23
C THR A 789 9.55 30.57 35.06
N LEU A 790 8.33 30.79 34.57
CA LEU A 790 7.23 31.39 35.33
C LEU A 790 6.82 30.57 36.56
N ALA A 791 6.94 29.24 36.46
CA ALA A 791 6.66 28.29 37.55
C ALA A 791 7.84 28.14 38.54
N GLY A 792 8.97 28.82 38.31
CA GLY A 792 10.17 28.75 39.17
C GLY A 792 11.00 27.48 39.04
N LEU A 793 10.91 26.80 37.88
CA LEU A 793 11.64 25.54 37.58
C LEU A 793 13.00 25.78 36.90
N ALA A 794 13.28 27.00 36.45
CA ALA A 794 14.50 27.36 35.71
C ALA A 794 15.66 27.68 36.63
#